data_9a0358cbb35d6b277590fcc9eeda3a95
#
_entry.id   9a0358cbb35d6b277590fcc9eeda3a95
#
_cell.length_a   1.000
_cell.length_b   1.000
_cell.length_c   1.000
_cell.angle_alpha   90.00
_cell.angle_beta   90.00
_cell.angle_gamma   90.00
#
_symmetry.space_group_name_H-M   'P 1'
#
loop_
_entity.id
_entity.type
_entity.pdbx_description
1 polymer ?
#
loop_
_entity_poly.entity_id
_entity_poly.type
_entity_poly.pdbx_seq_one_letter_code
_entity_poly.pdbx_strand_id
1 'polypeptide(L)'
;MQIWPGHSYPLGATYDGAGTNFAIYSSIAERIDLCLIDDDGREKSIELREVDAGVWHCYLPGVRPGQQYGFRVTGPYDPSRGLRCDRSKLLLDPYAKAIHGAIKNEQSLFSYDFDDPSKRCELDSAPHTMTSVVINPFFDWGHDRPPNHEYNDTIIYEAHVRGMTMLHPDIPKEYRGTYAGICHPVMIDYLSRLGITAIELMPCHQFVNDTALQSRGLSNYWGYNTIGFFAPHNGYASTDTLGGQVDEFKTMVKAFHEADIEVIMDVVYNHTAEGNHMGPTLAFRGLDNPSYYRLVEDSPEHYFDTTGTGNSLNMRSPNTLQLIMDSLRYWITDMHVDGFRFDLASTLARELHAVDKLSSFFDIIQQDPLISQVKLIAEPWDIGDGGYNVGGFPPLWTEWNGKYRDTVRDFWRGEPAMLSELAGRLTGSSDLYASSGRRPMASINFVIAHDGFTMRDLVSYNEKHNEANGEGGADGESYNRSWNCGAEGPTDDENVRKLRNRQIRNFLTTLLLSQGVPMIAHGDEVGRTQRGNNNTYCQDNELSWMGWDLDDAAIGLLEFTRQLIAFRKAHPVFRRRRFLAGDSEKGGRSEIGEIEWFRPDATTMEESDWTTVYARSLMVYYNGSAIGEPDVRGEDIHDDDALLLFNADTTEQTFTIPEAKYGGAWVDVLDTGNHVNPDRSYYPADTVLVEAHSMRVFIRMDGRMQRSIMAQINEDSRCVKPHFAYSPDSHPRYTPTNNPALGEIEQVAVDASAADAPDGEGVGEGTPSCEDDVPAGGAESAEGSEGGGEAPAGDPTGNPEGAAEEGDAADAVPALSLIHISEPTRQAEIS
;
A
#
# COMPACT_ATOMS: atom_id res chain seq x y z
N MET A 1 -13.90 33.70 27.02
CA MET A 1 -14.34 32.81 25.92
C MET A 1 -15.67 32.21 26.38
N GLN A 2 -16.67 32.20 25.52
CA GLN A 2 -17.91 31.49 25.81
C GLN A 2 -17.71 30.00 25.52
N ILE A 3 -18.29 29.13 26.31
CA ILE A 3 -18.24 27.68 26.15
C ILE A 3 -19.70 27.22 26.07
N TRP A 4 -20.07 26.55 25.01
CA TRP A 4 -21.38 25.97 24.81
C TRP A 4 -21.30 24.44 24.92
N PRO A 5 -22.40 23.74 25.16
CA PRO A 5 -22.39 22.29 25.27
C PRO A 5 -21.77 21.58 24.04
N GLY A 6 -22.15 22.00 22.84
CA GLY A 6 -21.70 21.33 21.61
C GLY A 6 -22.44 20.02 21.37
N HIS A 7 -21.79 19.14 20.59
CA HIS A 7 -22.30 17.84 20.14
C HIS A 7 -21.28 16.75 20.39
N SER A 8 -21.73 15.57 20.79
CA SER A 8 -20.87 14.38 20.99
C SER A 8 -20.44 13.72 19.67
N TYR A 9 -20.99 14.14 18.53
CA TYR A 9 -20.64 13.63 17.18
C TYR A 9 -20.69 14.78 16.16
N PRO A 10 -19.80 14.78 15.11
CA PRO A 10 -18.69 13.85 14.90
C PRO A 10 -17.56 14.03 15.92
N LEU A 11 -16.76 12.96 16.14
CA LEU A 11 -15.57 13.04 16.97
C LEU A 11 -14.50 13.92 16.32
N GLY A 12 -13.60 14.45 17.13
CA GLY A 12 -12.55 15.39 16.71
C GLY A 12 -12.99 16.84 16.73
N ALA A 13 -12.22 17.71 16.08
CA ALA A 13 -12.51 19.14 15.92
C ALA A 13 -13.27 19.37 14.60
N THR A 14 -14.47 19.96 14.70
CA THR A 14 -15.33 20.26 13.54
C THR A 14 -15.66 21.75 13.50
N TYR A 15 -15.10 22.45 12.51
CA TYR A 15 -15.34 23.86 12.24
C TYR A 15 -16.59 24.03 11.36
N ASP A 16 -17.51 24.94 11.75
CA ASP A 16 -18.78 25.19 11.07
C ASP A 16 -18.92 26.60 10.47
N GLY A 17 -17.84 27.37 10.45
CA GLY A 17 -17.83 28.76 10.00
C GLY A 17 -18.00 29.79 11.12
N ALA A 18 -18.62 29.46 12.24
CA ALA A 18 -18.86 30.34 13.38
C ALA A 18 -17.98 30.00 14.62
N GLY A 19 -17.58 28.74 14.71
CA GLY A 19 -16.76 28.22 15.80
C GLY A 19 -16.38 26.76 15.55
N THR A 20 -15.86 26.10 16.57
CA THR A 20 -15.41 24.70 16.46
C THR A 20 -16.03 23.85 17.56
N ASN A 21 -16.62 22.74 17.17
CA ASN A 21 -17.03 21.66 18.06
C ASN A 21 -15.85 20.73 18.30
N PHE A 22 -15.59 20.38 19.56
CA PHE A 22 -14.60 19.40 19.98
C PHE A 22 -15.28 18.23 20.65
N ALA A 23 -15.01 17.02 20.25
CA ALA A 23 -15.55 15.81 20.82
C ALA A 23 -14.48 14.71 20.88
N ILE A 24 -14.27 14.09 22.05
CA ILE A 24 -13.23 13.09 22.27
C ILE A 24 -13.76 11.97 23.17
N TYR A 25 -13.45 10.72 22.85
CA TYR A 25 -13.90 9.54 23.59
C TYR A 25 -12.87 9.13 24.65
N SER A 26 -13.36 8.88 25.87
CA SER A 26 -12.66 8.12 26.91
C SER A 26 -13.68 7.56 27.91
N SER A 27 -13.61 6.26 28.15
CA SER A 27 -14.47 5.56 29.11
C SER A 27 -13.94 5.61 30.55
N ILE A 28 -12.64 5.91 30.71
CA ILE A 28 -11.94 5.86 32.01
C ILE A 28 -11.57 7.24 32.57
N ALA A 29 -11.69 8.30 31.77
CA ALA A 29 -11.37 9.64 32.20
C ALA A 29 -12.36 10.12 33.29
N GLU A 30 -11.83 10.79 34.32
CA GLU A 30 -12.60 11.49 35.34
C GLU A 30 -12.76 12.97 34.99
N ARG A 31 -11.85 13.52 34.20
CA ARG A 31 -11.87 14.88 33.69
C ARG A 31 -10.99 14.98 32.44
N ILE A 32 -11.47 15.71 31.44
CA ILE A 32 -10.70 16.07 30.26
C ILE A 32 -10.65 17.60 30.13
N ASP A 33 -9.46 18.14 29.98
CA ASP A 33 -9.23 19.54 29.66
C ASP A 33 -8.82 19.66 28.18
N LEU A 34 -9.57 20.43 27.40
CA LEU A 34 -9.17 20.89 26.06
C LEU A 34 -8.16 22.03 26.23
N CYS A 35 -7.00 21.91 25.66
CA CYS A 35 -5.88 22.84 25.74
C CYS A 35 -5.72 23.57 24.41
N LEU A 36 -6.13 24.83 24.33
CA LEU A 36 -5.85 25.69 23.16
C LEU A 36 -4.46 26.30 23.32
N ILE A 37 -3.67 26.25 22.25
CA ILE A 37 -2.29 26.74 22.23
C ILE A 37 -2.26 27.97 21.33
N ASP A 38 -1.73 29.09 21.85
CA ASP A 38 -1.55 30.32 21.09
C ASP A 38 -0.24 30.35 20.30
N ASP A 39 -0.07 31.39 19.49
CA ASP A 39 1.15 31.59 18.66
C ASP A 39 2.44 31.75 19.48
N ASP A 40 2.33 32.12 20.77
CA ASP A 40 3.45 32.16 21.68
C ASP A 40 3.72 30.81 22.39
N GLY A 41 2.94 29.77 22.05
CA GLY A 41 3.03 28.45 22.68
C GLY A 41 2.40 28.37 24.08
N ARG A 42 1.57 29.35 24.47
CA ARG A 42 0.92 29.35 25.79
C ARG A 42 -0.36 28.53 25.73
N GLU A 43 -0.50 27.65 26.71
CA GLU A 43 -1.67 26.79 26.85
C GLU A 43 -2.80 27.53 27.60
N LYS A 44 -4.01 27.43 27.05
CA LYS A 44 -5.25 27.81 27.71
C LYS A 44 -6.14 26.59 27.88
N SER A 45 -6.24 26.10 29.09
CA SER A 45 -7.02 24.93 29.47
C SER A 45 -8.50 25.26 29.63
N ILE A 46 -9.39 24.41 29.10
CA ILE A 46 -10.85 24.49 29.13
C ILE A 46 -11.38 23.12 29.53
N GLU A 47 -12.01 23.00 30.70
CA GLU A 47 -12.63 21.80 31.19
C GLU A 47 -13.85 21.42 30.32
N LEU A 48 -13.86 20.22 29.75
CA LEU A 48 -15.04 19.63 29.10
C LEU A 48 -16.01 19.12 30.17
N ARG A 49 -17.24 19.58 30.12
CA ARG A 49 -18.22 19.26 31.15
C ARG A 49 -19.36 18.41 30.66
N GLU A 50 -19.61 18.42 29.37
CA GLU A 50 -20.66 17.62 28.73
C GLU A 50 -20.07 16.26 28.35
N VAL A 51 -20.78 15.21 28.73
CA VAL A 51 -20.36 13.82 28.46
C VAL A 51 -21.55 12.98 28.06
N ASP A 52 -21.52 12.41 26.88
CA ASP A 52 -22.54 11.49 26.36
C ASP A 52 -21.87 10.16 25.99
N ALA A 53 -22.25 9.06 26.64
CA ALA A 53 -21.75 7.71 26.36
C ALA A 53 -20.20 7.62 26.31
N GLY A 54 -19.50 8.33 27.20
CA GLY A 54 -18.05 8.40 27.27
C GLY A 54 -17.40 9.38 26.30
N VAL A 55 -18.20 10.12 25.50
CA VAL A 55 -17.69 11.19 24.64
C VAL A 55 -17.79 12.53 25.37
N TRP A 56 -16.65 13.16 25.58
CA TRP A 56 -16.48 14.46 26.20
C TRP A 56 -16.51 15.54 25.13
N HIS A 57 -17.34 16.58 25.27
CA HIS A 57 -17.49 17.57 24.20
C HIS A 57 -17.79 18.99 24.67
N CYS A 58 -17.51 19.93 23.79
CA CYS A 58 -17.90 21.34 23.90
C CYS A 58 -17.88 22.03 22.53
N TYR A 59 -18.56 23.15 22.42
CA TYR A 59 -18.46 24.07 21.29
C TYR A 59 -17.86 25.41 21.73
N LEU A 60 -16.87 25.87 20.97
CA LEU A 60 -16.18 27.12 21.22
C LEU A 60 -16.43 28.14 20.09
N PRO A 61 -17.35 29.11 20.30
CA PRO A 61 -17.56 30.17 19.32
C PRO A 61 -16.29 30.97 19.04
N GLY A 62 -16.02 31.21 17.76
CA GLY A 62 -14.89 32.02 17.31
C GLY A 62 -13.52 31.31 17.28
N VAL A 63 -13.45 30.01 17.62
CA VAL A 63 -12.26 29.19 17.33
C VAL A 63 -12.29 28.83 15.84
N ARG A 64 -11.20 29.12 15.13
CA ARG A 64 -11.10 29.06 13.66
C ARG A 64 -10.01 28.11 13.20
N PRO A 65 -9.98 27.74 11.91
CA PRO A 65 -8.86 27.01 11.30
C PRO A 65 -7.51 27.66 11.60
N GLY A 66 -6.50 26.83 11.80
CA GLY A 66 -5.17 27.23 12.28
C GLY A 66 -5.00 27.19 13.81
N GLN A 67 -6.10 27.06 14.59
CA GLN A 67 -5.98 26.91 16.04
C GLN A 67 -5.30 25.58 16.39
N GLN A 68 -4.17 25.65 17.07
CA GLN A 68 -3.52 24.48 17.66
C GLN A 68 -4.20 24.08 18.97
N TYR A 69 -4.32 22.77 19.19
CA TYR A 69 -4.95 22.23 20.41
C TYR A 69 -4.42 20.85 20.77
N GLY A 70 -4.75 20.39 21.98
CA GLY A 70 -4.54 19.05 22.48
C GLY A 70 -5.41 18.80 23.69
N PHE A 71 -5.24 17.66 24.33
CA PHE A 71 -6.02 17.28 25.51
C PHE A 71 -5.13 16.88 26.68
N ARG A 72 -5.59 17.20 27.91
CA ARG A 72 -5.01 16.68 29.14
C ARG A 72 -6.05 15.88 29.89
N VAL A 73 -5.71 14.66 30.25
CA VAL A 73 -6.65 13.71 30.86
C VAL A 73 -6.29 13.45 32.31
N THR A 74 -7.26 13.66 33.19
CA THR A 74 -7.20 13.22 34.59
C THR A 74 -8.04 11.97 34.73
N GLY A 75 -7.48 10.94 35.34
CA GLY A 75 -8.14 9.66 35.55
C GLY A 75 -7.19 8.67 36.23
N PRO A 76 -7.51 7.37 36.26
CA PRO A 76 -6.73 6.38 36.97
C PRO A 76 -5.36 6.17 36.31
N TYR A 77 -4.30 6.15 37.11
CA TYR A 77 -2.94 5.76 36.73
C TYR A 77 -2.52 4.55 37.57
N ASP A 78 -2.67 3.38 36.99
CA ASP A 78 -2.26 2.10 37.56
C ASP A 78 -1.78 1.19 36.41
N PRO A 79 -0.51 1.31 36.01
CA PRO A 79 0.06 0.52 34.89
C PRO A 79 -0.16 -0.98 35.03
N SER A 80 -0.12 -1.54 36.25
CA SER A 80 -0.34 -2.98 36.47
C SER A 80 -1.74 -3.46 36.05
N ARG A 81 -2.69 -2.53 35.94
CA ARG A 81 -4.05 -2.76 35.44
C ARG A 81 -4.28 -2.20 34.05
N GLY A 82 -3.24 -1.76 33.38
CA GLY A 82 -3.31 -1.14 32.06
C GLY A 82 -3.89 0.29 32.05
N LEU A 83 -4.02 0.96 33.20
CA LEU A 83 -4.59 2.31 33.32
C LEU A 83 -3.47 3.34 33.33
N ARG A 84 -3.48 4.29 32.36
CA ARG A 84 -2.34 5.17 32.11
C ARG A 84 -2.73 6.63 31.87
N CYS A 85 -3.83 7.14 32.48
CA CYS A 85 -4.19 8.54 32.39
C CYS A 85 -3.14 9.42 33.08
N ASP A 86 -2.58 10.40 32.37
CA ASP A 86 -1.52 11.25 32.86
C ASP A 86 -1.70 12.69 32.42
N ARG A 87 -2.19 13.56 33.35
CA ARG A 87 -2.46 14.96 33.08
C ARG A 87 -1.20 15.78 32.72
N SER A 88 -0.01 15.29 33.06
CA SER A 88 1.25 15.95 32.65
C SER A 88 1.55 15.83 31.16
N LYS A 89 0.85 14.92 30.47
CA LYS A 89 1.02 14.70 29.03
C LYS A 89 -0.03 15.47 28.24
N LEU A 90 0.41 16.28 27.30
CA LEU A 90 -0.45 16.89 26.28
C LEU A 90 -0.67 15.85 25.18
N LEU A 91 -1.90 15.40 24.99
CA LEU A 91 -2.27 14.34 24.08
C LEU A 91 -2.82 14.89 22.76
N LEU A 92 -2.48 14.25 21.65
CA LEU A 92 -3.13 14.48 20.37
C LEU A 92 -4.57 14.01 20.40
N ASP A 93 -5.38 14.64 19.59
CA ASP A 93 -6.74 14.15 19.26
C ASP A 93 -6.63 12.97 18.29
N PRO A 94 -7.14 11.77 18.61
CA PRO A 94 -7.18 10.64 17.68
C PRO A 94 -7.86 10.92 16.35
N TYR A 95 -8.76 11.92 16.31
CA TYR A 95 -9.49 12.37 15.11
C TYR A 95 -8.92 13.65 14.50
N ALA A 96 -7.70 14.07 14.88
CA ALA A 96 -7.08 15.26 14.32
C ALA A 96 -6.85 15.11 12.82
N LYS A 97 -7.41 16.02 12.02
CA LYS A 97 -7.27 16.05 10.55
C LYS A 97 -5.98 16.74 10.08
N ALA A 98 -5.33 17.47 10.98
CA ALA A 98 -3.99 18.01 10.76
C ALA A 98 -3.24 18.02 12.09
N ILE A 99 -1.93 17.79 12.01
CA ILE A 99 -1.01 17.78 13.16
C ILE A 99 0.17 18.68 12.82
N HIS A 100 0.62 19.43 13.81
CA HIS A 100 1.75 20.34 13.71
C HIS A 100 2.87 19.94 14.63
N GLY A 101 4.13 20.15 14.19
CA GLY A 101 5.33 19.88 14.96
C GLY A 101 5.84 18.45 14.82
N ALA A 102 6.80 18.12 15.66
CA ALA A 102 7.41 16.79 15.76
C ALA A 102 7.74 16.52 17.23
N ILE A 103 7.81 15.25 17.62
CA ILE A 103 8.28 14.88 18.95
C ILE A 103 9.80 15.11 19.07
N LYS A 104 10.24 15.44 20.28
CA LYS A 104 11.65 15.49 20.64
C LYS A 104 11.98 14.34 21.57
N ASN A 105 13.21 13.83 21.49
CA ASN A 105 13.64 12.75 22.39
C ASN A 105 13.85 13.27 23.81
N GLU A 106 12.77 13.35 24.60
CA GLU A 106 12.77 13.91 25.96
C GLU A 106 11.96 13.04 26.92
N GLN A 107 12.44 12.90 28.14
CA GLN A 107 11.78 12.11 29.18
C GLN A 107 10.34 12.56 29.45
N SER A 108 10.03 13.83 29.23
CA SER A 108 8.68 14.38 29.44
C SER A 108 7.59 13.71 28.56
N LEU A 109 7.96 13.03 27.47
CA LEU A 109 7.01 12.27 26.65
C LEU A 109 6.58 10.95 27.30
N PHE A 110 7.33 10.47 28.28
CA PHE A 110 7.08 9.18 28.93
C PHE A 110 6.39 9.39 30.27
N SER A 111 5.49 8.47 30.65
CA SER A 111 4.79 8.53 31.93
C SER A 111 5.55 7.89 33.09
N TYR A 112 6.77 7.43 32.87
CA TYR A 112 7.66 6.86 33.89
C TYR A 112 9.01 7.58 33.94
N ASP A 113 9.70 7.48 35.06
CA ASP A 113 11.04 8.04 35.24
C ASP A 113 12.10 7.09 34.66
N PHE A 114 13.06 7.62 33.88
CA PHE A 114 14.08 6.79 33.21
C PHE A 114 15.05 6.15 34.21
N ASP A 115 15.31 6.82 35.35
CA ASP A 115 16.19 6.30 36.40
C ASP A 115 15.49 5.28 37.31
N ASP A 116 14.15 5.36 37.42
CA ASP A 116 13.33 4.44 38.22
C ASP A 116 11.95 4.25 37.54
N PRO A 117 11.84 3.28 36.60
CA PRO A 117 10.59 3.05 35.86
C PRO A 117 9.35 2.73 36.72
N SER A 118 9.53 2.39 37.98
CA SER A 118 8.41 2.24 38.91
C SER A 118 7.78 3.57 39.36
N LYS A 119 8.45 4.69 39.10
CA LYS A 119 7.96 6.02 39.44
C LYS A 119 7.35 6.70 38.21
N ARG A 120 6.28 7.44 38.47
CA ARG A 120 5.63 8.29 37.48
C ARG A 120 6.50 9.52 37.17
N CYS A 121 6.62 9.86 35.89
CA CYS A 121 7.23 11.10 35.41
C CYS A 121 6.15 12.18 35.30
N GLU A 122 6.25 13.24 36.10
CA GLU A 122 5.30 14.38 36.12
C GLU A 122 5.75 15.58 35.28
N LEU A 123 6.82 15.42 34.46
CA LEU A 123 7.27 16.46 33.56
C LEU A 123 6.24 16.77 32.49
N ASP A 124 6.03 18.06 32.20
CA ASP A 124 5.10 18.50 31.17
C ASP A 124 5.64 18.17 29.77
N SER A 125 4.83 17.45 28.96
CA SER A 125 5.21 17.07 27.61
C SER A 125 4.96 18.16 26.56
N ALA A 126 4.17 19.18 26.84
CA ALA A 126 3.75 20.19 25.86
C ALA A 126 4.90 20.84 25.05
N PRO A 127 6.09 21.14 25.63
CA PRO A 127 7.19 21.68 24.84
C PRO A 127 7.86 20.71 23.87
N HIS A 128 7.58 19.41 23.98
CA HIS A 128 8.33 18.35 23.30
C HIS A 128 7.45 17.43 22.45
N THR A 129 6.13 17.65 22.43
CA THR A 129 5.15 16.88 21.67
C THR A 129 4.58 17.68 20.50
N MET A 130 3.80 17.02 19.68
CA MET A 130 3.03 17.60 18.58
C MET A 130 1.70 18.15 19.08
N THR A 131 1.03 18.95 18.25
CA THR A 131 -0.30 19.50 18.51
C THR A 131 -1.25 19.19 17.36
N SER A 132 -2.53 18.98 17.70
CA SER A 132 -3.62 18.89 16.74
C SER A 132 -3.97 20.28 16.21
N VAL A 133 -4.46 20.40 14.98
CA VAL A 133 -4.81 21.66 14.33
C VAL A 133 -6.24 21.61 13.82
N VAL A 134 -7.03 22.65 14.11
CA VAL A 134 -8.37 22.85 13.52
C VAL A 134 -8.21 23.21 12.05
N ILE A 135 -8.88 22.51 11.15
CA ILE A 135 -8.84 22.78 9.71
C ILE A 135 -10.12 23.39 9.18
N ASN A 136 -10.07 24.03 8.03
CA ASN A 136 -11.24 24.30 7.21
C ASN A 136 -11.57 23.03 6.40
N PRO A 137 -12.78 22.45 6.52
CA PRO A 137 -13.11 21.24 5.77
C PRO A 137 -13.35 21.51 4.28
N PHE A 138 -13.56 22.77 3.90
CA PHE A 138 -13.85 23.12 2.50
C PHE A 138 -12.60 23.00 1.64
N PHE A 139 -12.77 22.32 0.49
CA PHE A 139 -11.81 22.27 -0.60
C PHE A 139 -12.58 22.21 -1.93
N ASP A 140 -12.12 22.93 -2.94
CA ASP A 140 -12.77 22.92 -4.27
C ASP A 140 -12.27 21.76 -5.13
N TRP A 141 -12.99 20.67 -5.10
CA TRP A 141 -12.74 19.52 -5.95
C TRP A 141 -13.10 19.76 -7.43
N GLY A 142 -13.89 20.82 -7.73
CA GLY A 142 -14.31 21.13 -9.12
C GLY A 142 -15.06 19.96 -9.76
N HIS A 143 -14.48 19.37 -10.80
CA HIS A 143 -15.04 18.22 -11.54
C HIS A 143 -14.28 16.92 -11.29
N ASP A 144 -13.56 16.84 -10.19
CA ASP A 144 -12.81 15.64 -9.81
C ASP A 144 -13.68 14.38 -9.85
N ARG A 145 -13.11 13.30 -10.35
CA ARG A 145 -13.75 11.97 -10.41
C ARG A 145 -12.70 10.89 -10.28
N PRO A 146 -12.95 9.87 -9.46
CA PRO A 146 -12.12 8.68 -9.41
C PRO A 146 -11.98 8.04 -10.79
N PRO A 147 -10.78 7.62 -11.23
CA PRO A 147 -10.59 6.90 -12.50
C PRO A 147 -11.37 5.58 -12.58
N ASN A 148 -11.47 4.85 -11.47
CA ASN A 148 -12.17 3.56 -11.35
C ASN A 148 -11.68 2.50 -12.36
N HIS A 149 -10.39 2.31 -12.47
CA HIS A 149 -9.83 1.21 -13.27
C HIS A 149 -10.25 -0.15 -12.71
N GLU A 150 -10.66 -1.06 -13.60
CA GLU A 150 -10.86 -2.44 -13.17
C GLU A 150 -9.54 -3.08 -12.72
N TYR A 151 -9.58 -3.97 -11.74
CA TYR A 151 -8.35 -4.60 -11.21
C TYR A 151 -7.50 -5.29 -12.27
N ASN A 152 -8.12 -5.95 -13.27
CA ASN A 152 -7.39 -6.60 -14.37
C ASN A 152 -6.64 -5.60 -15.28
N ASP A 153 -7.08 -4.33 -15.32
CA ASP A 153 -6.46 -3.24 -16.07
C ASP A 153 -5.50 -2.41 -15.21
N THR A 154 -5.48 -2.67 -13.89
CA THR A 154 -4.65 -1.94 -12.94
C THR A 154 -3.18 -2.38 -13.04
N ILE A 155 -2.28 -1.40 -13.02
CA ILE A 155 -0.83 -1.54 -12.87
C ILE A 155 -0.43 -0.61 -11.74
N ILE A 156 -0.01 -1.21 -10.61
CA ILE A 156 0.33 -0.48 -9.40
C ILE A 156 1.80 -0.06 -9.43
N TYR A 157 2.07 1.16 -8.99
CA TYR A 157 3.39 1.69 -8.77
C TYR A 157 3.53 2.10 -7.30
N GLU A 158 4.23 1.29 -6.51
CA GLU A 158 4.50 1.59 -5.11
C GLU A 158 5.55 2.70 -5.01
N ALA A 159 5.24 3.79 -4.31
CA ALA A 159 6.08 4.98 -4.29
C ALA A 159 6.16 5.64 -2.91
N HIS A 160 7.34 6.18 -2.59
CA HIS A 160 7.56 6.99 -1.41
C HIS A 160 7.49 8.48 -1.76
N VAL A 161 6.59 9.24 -1.12
CA VAL A 161 6.37 10.67 -1.41
C VAL A 161 7.67 11.46 -1.44
N ARG A 162 8.51 11.31 -0.40
CA ARG A 162 9.78 12.03 -0.33
C ARG A 162 10.84 11.46 -1.28
N GLY A 163 11.04 10.14 -1.22
CA GLY A 163 12.16 9.49 -1.89
C GLY A 163 12.13 9.62 -3.40
N MET A 164 10.94 9.69 -3.99
CA MET A 164 10.78 9.76 -5.42
C MET A 164 11.25 11.09 -6.04
N THR A 165 11.15 12.19 -5.30
CA THR A 165 11.37 13.54 -5.87
C THR A 165 12.54 14.31 -5.28
N MET A 166 13.15 13.88 -4.18
CA MET A 166 14.21 14.61 -3.47
C MET A 166 15.40 14.99 -4.37
N LEU A 167 15.78 14.12 -5.28
CA LEU A 167 16.92 14.33 -6.19
C LEU A 167 16.51 14.77 -7.59
N HIS A 168 15.20 14.99 -7.85
CA HIS A 168 14.74 15.31 -9.20
C HIS A 168 15.23 16.70 -9.64
N PRO A 169 15.98 16.83 -10.76
CA PRO A 169 16.61 18.08 -11.16
C PRO A 169 15.60 19.17 -11.56
N ASP A 170 14.48 18.78 -12.20
CA ASP A 170 13.52 19.71 -12.78
C ASP A 170 12.38 20.12 -11.85
N ILE A 171 12.34 19.55 -10.63
CA ILE A 171 11.40 19.98 -9.57
C ILE A 171 12.05 21.10 -8.75
N PRO A 172 11.36 22.23 -8.51
CA PRO A 172 11.82 23.26 -7.59
C PRO A 172 12.19 22.68 -6.22
N LYS A 173 13.28 23.18 -5.61
CA LYS A 173 13.80 22.60 -4.37
C LYS A 173 12.79 22.63 -3.23
N GLU A 174 11.95 23.65 -3.17
CA GLU A 174 10.89 23.84 -2.19
C GLU A 174 9.79 22.79 -2.26
N TYR A 175 9.60 22.14 -3.43
CA TYR A 175 8.60 21.09 -3.63
C TYR A 175 9.18 19.67 -3.55
N ARG A 176 10.51 19.52 -3.59
CA ARG A 176 11.14 18.19 -3.54
C ARG A 176 10.83 17.49 -2.22
N GLY A 177 10.43 16.24 -2.30
CA GLY A 177 10.10 15.41 -1.15
C GLY A 177 8.78 15.73 -0.50
N THR A 178 7.87 16.43 -1.20
CA THR A 178 6.57 16.85 -0.69
C THR A 178 5.42 16.36 -1.57
N TYR A 179 4.17 16.52 -1.09
CA TYR A 179 2.96 16.24 -1.89
C TYR A 179 2.94 17.05 -3.18
N ALA A 180 3.33 18.33 -3.14
CA ALA A 180 3.44 19.16 -4.33
C ALA A 180 4.53 18.70 -5.30
N GLY A 181 5.58 18.05 -4.79
CA GLY A 181 6.65 17.49 -5.59
C GLY A 181 6.23 16.23 -6.35
N ILE A 182 5.55 15.30 -5.69
CA ILE A 182 5.15 14.03 -6.33
C ILE A 182 4.04 14.25 -7.37
N CYS A 183 3.18 15.25 -7.21
CA CYS A 183 2.18 15.64 -8.22
C CYS A 183 2.65 16.75 -9.16
N HIS A 184 3.92 17.13 -9.12
CA HIS A 184 4.46 18.10 -10.06
C HIS A 184 4.28 17.64 -11.52
N PRO A 185 3.95 18.51 -12.47
CA PRO A 185 3.69 18.12 -13.87
C PRO A 185 4.74 17.22 -14.51
N VAL A 186 6.01 17.39 -14.14
CA VAL A 186 7.11 16.53 -14.61
C VAL A 186 6.93 15.09 -14.13
N MET A 187 6.50 14.89 -12.87
CA MET A 187 6.26 13.56 -12.32
C MET A 187 4.99 12.93 -12.90
N ILE A 188 3.93 13.73 -13.04
CA ILE A 188 2.69 13.27 -13.69
C ILE A 188 2.99 12.78 -15.12
N ASP A 189 3.74 13.57 -15.90
CA ASP A 189 4.15 13.19 -17.27
C ASP A 189 4.99 11.92 -17.28
N TYR A 190 5.93 11.79 -16.33
CA TYR A 190 6.77 10.58 -16.18
C TYR A 190 5.93 9.33 -15.93
N LEU A 191 5.02 9.37 -14.94
CA LEU A 191 4.18 8.24 -14.55
C LEU A 191 3.15 7.89 -15.62
N SER A 192 2.55 8.90 -16.27
CA SER A 192 1.61 8.70 -17.39
C SER A 192 2.30 8.05 -18.58
N ARG A 193 3.54 8.46 -18.90
CA ARG A 193 4.33 7.83 -19.98
C ARG A 193 4.84 6.46 -19.61
N LEU A 194 5.13 6.20 -18.34
CA LEU A 194 5.44 4.86 -17.87
C LEU A 194 4.25 3.93 -18.09
N GLY A 195 3.04 4.48 -17.96
CA GLY A 195 1.80 3.78 -18.26
C GLY A 195 1.18 3.09 -17.06
N ILE A 196 1.53 3.48 -15.82
CA ILE A 196 0.83 3.00 -14.62
C ILE A 196 -0.61 3.52 -14.58
N THR A 197 -1.46 2.87 -13.80
CA THR A 197 -2.86 3.26 -13.61
C THR A 197 -3.20 3.57 -12.15
N ALA A 198 -2.34 3.16 -11.23
CA ALA A 198 -2.49 3.45 -9.81
C ALA A 198 -1.12 3.70 -9.18
N ILE A 199 -1.04 4.72 -8.32
CA ILE A 199 0.09 4.93 -7.43
C ILE A 199 -0.28 4.47 -6.02
N GLU A 200 0.50 3.55 -5.44
CA GLU A 200 0.38 3.13 -4.05
C GLU A 200 1.41 3.89 -3.22
N LEU A 201 0.93 4.82 -2.41
CA LEU A 201 1.78 5.66 -1.59
C LEU A 201 2.11 4.95 -0.28
N MET A 202 3.39 4.73 0.00
CA MET A 202 3.88 4.34 1.31
C MET A 202 3.32 5.27 2.38
N PRO A 203 3.31 4.91 3.68
CA PRO A 203 2.49 5.59 4.68
C PRO A 203 2.51 7.11 4.62
N CYS A 204 1.33 7.69 4.39
CA CYS A 204 1.08 9.14 4.35
C CYS A 204 0.28 9.64 5.56
N HIS A 205 -0.21 8.76 6.44
CA HIS A 205 -0.72 9.16 7.75
C HIS A 205 0.36 9.85 8.55
N GLN A 206 0.00 10.75 9.47
CA GLN A 206 0.98 11.34 10.38
C GLN A 206 1.68 10.25 11.19
N PHE A 207 2.96 10.10 10.98
CA PHE A 207 3.83 9.18 11.70
C PHE A 207 4.87 9.93 12.56
N VAL A 208 5.58 9.19 13.38
CA VAL A 208 6.54 9.71 14.33
C VAL A 208 7.94 9.25 13.95
N ASN A 209 8.90 10.17 14.04
CA ASN A 209 10.30 9.80 14.11
C ASN A 209 10.60 9.39 15.55
N ASP A 210 10.74 8.10 15.80
CA ASP A 210 10.86 7.58 17.16
C ASP A 210 12.16 8.00 17.85
N THR A 211 12.11 7.95 19.18
CA THR A 211 13.21 8.46 20.01
C THR A 211 14.50 7.64 19.90
N ALA A 212 14.38 6.35 19.58
CA ALA A 212 15.53 5.46 19.38
C ALA A 212 16.28 5.82 18.09
N LEU A 213 15.56 6.11 17.00
CA LEU A 213 16.16 6.60 15.76
C LEU A 213 16.79 7.99 15.94
N GLN A 214 16.07 8.94 16.60
CA GLN A 214 16.61 10.26 16.91
C GLN A 214 17.92 10.19 17.69
N SER A 215 18.04 9.30 18.68
CA SER A 215 19.26 9.13 19.48
C SER A 215 20.46 8.61 18.65
N ARG A 216 20.20 7.92 17.56
CA ARG A 216 21.19 7.44 16.58
C ARG A 216 21.47 8.45 15.44
N GLY A 217 20.74 9.57 15.41
CA GLY A 217 20.82 10.55 14.30
C GLY A 217 20.17 10.05 13.01
N LEU A 218 19.26 9.07 13.09
CA LEU A 218 18.49 8.50 12.02
C LEU A 218 17.06 9.04 12.02
N SER A 219 16.32 8.80 10.95
CA SER A 219 14.93 9.23 10.79
C SER A 219 14.09 8.08 10.28
N ASN A 220 12.88 7.95 10.80
CA ASN A 220 11.89 7.04 10.22
C ASN A 220 11.56 7.52 8.80
N TYR A 221 12.03 6.78 7.80
CA TYR A 221 11.85 7.13 6.40
C TYR A 221 10.59 6.49 5.81
N TRP A 222 10.32 5.21 6.11
CA TRP A 222 9.17 4.52 5.52
C TRP A 222 7.82 5.01 6.04
N GLY A 223 7.74 5.42 7.32
CA GLY A 223 6.52 5.95 7.91
C GLY A 223 5.63 4.94 8.64
N TYR A 224 6.05 3.69 8.83
CA TYR A 224 5.29 2.67 9.55
C TYR A 224 5.30 2.85 11.08
N ASN A 225 5.18 4.08 11.55
CA ASN A 225 5.10 4.44 12.96
C ASN A 225 4.01 5.49 13.17
N THR A 226 2.80 5.16 12.76
CA THR A 226 1.63 6.04 12.69
C THR A 226 1.13 6.45 14.07
N ILE A 227 0.68 7.73 14.19
CA ILE A 227 0.01 8.27 15.36
C ILE A 227 -1.28 9.01 15.03
N GLY A 228 -1.43 9.54 13.82
CA GLY A 228 -2.59 10.33 13.41
C GLY A 228 -3.28 9.75 12.20
N PHE A 229 -4.37 9.00 12.38
CA PHE A 229 -5.05 8.26 11.32
C PHE A 229 -5.88 9.13 10.35
N PHE A 230 -6.12 10.41 10.68
CA PHE A 230 -6.88 11.33 9.82
C PHE A 230 -6.01 12.42 9.21
N ALA A 231 -4.76 12.56 9.67
CA ALA A 231 -3.90 13.65 9.26
C ALA A 231 -2.88 13.18 8.22
N PRO A 232 -2.72 13.89 7.08
CA PRO A 232 -1.57 13.72 6.22
C PRO A 232 -0.29 14.07 6.97
N HIS A 233 0.79 13.34 6.70
CA HIS A 233 2.08 13.57 7.35
C HIS A 233 2.59 14.99 7.07
N ASN A 234 2.79 15.78 8.12
CA ASN A 234 3.19 17.19 8.01
C ASN A 234 4.58 17.39 7.40
N GLY A 235 5.48 16.41 7.54
CA GLY A 235 6.82 16.43 6.95
C GLY A 235 6.84 16.32 5.42
N TYR A 236 5.71 16.03 4.78
CA TYR A 236 5.56 15.99 3.32
C TYR A 236 4.82 17.22 2.76
N ALA A 237 4.53 18.21 3.60
CA ALA A 237 3.97 19.47 3.13
C ALA A 237 5.08 20.43 2.64
N SER A 238 4.79 21.17 1.58
CA SER A 238 5.66 22.25 1.09
C SER A 238 5.35 23.60 1.77
N THR A 239 4.20 23.69 2.44
CA THR A 239 3.74 24.91 3.12
C THR A 239 3.97 24.87 4.62
N ASP A 240 4.28 26.03 5.21
CA ASP A 240 4.34 26.24 6.67
C ASP A 240 2.97 26.62 7.28
N THR A 241 1.91 26.70 6.46
CA THR A 241 0.57 27.06 6.94
C THR A 241 0.01 25.94 7.81
N LEU A 242 -0.48 26.28 9.01
CA LEU A 242 -1.10 25.30 9.91
C LEU A 242 -2.32 24.65 9.26
N GLY A 243 -2.26 23.33 9.06
CA GLY A 243 -3.29 22.54 8.40
C GLY A 243 -3.16 22.47 6.87
N GLY A 244 -2.20 23.20 6.27
CA GLY A 244 -2.03 23.25 4.80
C GLY A 244 -1.67 21.91 4.15
N GLN A 245 -1.09 20.95 4.90
CA GLN A 245 -0.83 19.61 4.41
C GLN A 245 -2.10 18.90 3.90
N VAL A 246 -3.27 19.25 4.42
CA VAL A 246 -4.56 18.67 3.99
C VAL A 246 -4.89 19.12 2.57
N ASP A 247 -4.76 20.42 2.29
CA ASP A 247 -5.05 20.98 0.98
C ASP A 247 -4.02 20.52 -0.06
N GLU A 248 -2.73 20.41 0.33
CA GLU A 248 -1.71 19.86 -0.57
C GLU A 248 -1.97 18.41 -0.92
N PHE A 249 -2.35 17.57 0.05
CA PHE A 249 -2.71 16.18 -0.23
C PHE A 249 -3.92 16.08 -1.17
N LYS A 250 -4.97 16.85 -0.92
CA LYS A 250 -6.15 16.91 -1.79
C LYS A 250 -5.79 17.37 -3.21
N THR A 251 -4.91 18.35 -3.32
CA THR A 251 -4.38 18.84 -4.61
C THR A 251 -3.60 17.75 -5.35
N MET A 252 -2.80 16.97 -4.62
CA MET A 252 -2.08 15.83 -5.17
C MET A 252 -3.03 14.77 -5.73
N VAL A 253 -4.04 14.35 -4.96
CA VAL A 253 -5.04 13.37 -5.42
C VAL A 253 -5.75 13.87 -6.68
N LYS A 254 -6.23 15.11 -6.66
CA LYS A 254 -6.87 15.74 -7.82
C LYS A 254 -5.98 15.73 -9.07
N ALA A 255 -4.69 16.03 -8.93
CA ALA A 255 -3.75 16.03 -10.05
C ALA A 255 -3.50 14.61 -10.62
N PHE A 256 -3.47 13.58 -9.77
CA PHE A 256 -3.39 12.20 -10.23
C PHE A 256 -4.66 11.74 -10.95
N HIS A 257 -5.85 12.10 -10.44
CA HIS A 257 -7.13 11.81 -11.10
C HIS A 257 -7.24 12.48 -12.48
N GLU A 258 -6.81 13.74 -12.59
CA GLU A 258 -6.74 14.44 -13.90
C GLU A 258 -5.82 13.74 -14.90
N ALA A 259 -4.86 12.96 -14.43
CA ALA A 259 -3.94 12.15 -15.23
C ALA A 259 -4.40 10.69 -15.42
N ASP A 260 -5.61 10.34 -15.01
CA ASP A 260 -6.17 8.98 -15.06
C ASP A 260 -5.37 7.97 -14.22
N ILE A 261 -4.84 8.42 -13.06
CA ILE A 261 -4.07 7.61 -12.11
C ILE A 261 -4.81 7.58 -10.77
N GLU A 262 -5.13 6.39 -10.28
CA GLU A 262 -5.72 6.18 -8.95
C GLU A 262 -4.67 6.36 -7.85
N VAL A 263 -5.12 6.80 -6.66
CA VAL A 263 -4.28 6.94 -5.47
C VAL A 263 -4.69 5.90 -4.42
N ILE A 264 -3.79 4.98 -4.13
CA ILE A 264 -3.92 3.96 -3.08
C ILE A 264 -3.03 4.38 -1.93
N MET A 265 -3.55 4.32 -0.70
CA MET A 265 -2.76 4.62 0.51
C MET A 265 -2.36 3.35 1.22
N ASP A 266 -1.09 3.26 1.60
CA ASP A 266 -0.64 2.28 2.58
C ASP A 266 -0.99 2.77 3.99
N VAL A 267 -1.79 1.97 4.71
CA VAL A 267 -2.38 2.34 6.00
C VAL A 267 -1.98 1.37 7.12
N VAL A 268 -1.51 1.95 8.22
CA VAL A 268 -1.02 1.21 9.38
C VAL A 268 -2.01 1.35 10.53
N TYR A 269 -3.03 0.48 10.56
CA TYR A 269 -4.03 0.45 11.65
C TYR A 269 -3.79 -0.66 12.67
N ASN A 270 -2.77 -1.48 12.45
CA ASN A 270 -2.48 -2.62 13.32
C ASN A 270 -1.78 -2.21 14.63
N HIS A 271 -0.99 -1.13 14.62
CA HIS A 271 -0.26 -0.60 15.78
C HIS A 271 -0.13 0.92 15.73
N THR A 272 0.51 1.50 16.74
CA THR A 272 0.80 2.94 16.81
C THR A 272 2.22 3.23 17.27
N ALA A 273 2.66 4.47 17.04
CA ALA A 273 3.96 5.00 17.47
C ALA A 273 4.17 5.05 18.99
N GLU A 274 3.17 4.73 19.79
CA GLU A 274 3.33 4.67 21.25
C GLU A 274 4.12 3.43 21.72
N GLY A 275 4.38 2.45 20.82
CA GLY A 275 5.23 1.29 21.09
C GLY A 275 4.73 0.43 22.26
N ASN A 276 5.64 -0.32 22.90
CA ASN A 276 5.31 -1.17 24.03
C ASN A 276 5.00 -0.37 25.32
N HIS A 277 4.83 -1.06 26.46
CA HIS A 277 4.50 -0.46 27.76
C HIS A 277 5.53 0.58 28.25
N MET A 278 6.74 0.59 27.66
CA MET A 278 7.81 1.56 27.94
C MET A 278 7.88 2.68 26.87
N GLY A 279 6.98 2.72 25.92
CA GLY A 279 6.95 3.76 24.89
C GLY A 279 6.38 5.10 25.39
N PRO A 280 6.41 6.15 24.54
CA PRO A 280 5.90 7.48 24.88
C PRO A 280 4.38 7.49 25.03
N THR A 281 3.86 8.52 25.71
CA THR A 281 2.42 8.81 25.83
C THR A 281 2.09 10.03 24.98
N LEU A 282 1.49 9.80 23.81
CA LEU A 282 1.28 10.83 22.79
C LEU A 282 -0.19 11.11 22.49
N ALA A 283 -1.06 10.06 22.54
CA ALA A 283 -2.47 10.15 22.21
C ALA A 283 -3.28 9.08 22.96
N PHE A 284 -3.43 7.88 22.38
CA PHE A 284 -4.34 6.80 22.76
C PHE A 284 -4.10 6.26 24.16
N ARG A 285 -2.83 6.03 24.50
CA ARG A 285 -2.40 5.47 25.78
C ARG A 285 -2.83 6.31 26.96
N GLY A 286 -2.62 7.63 26.87
CA GLY A 286 -2.99 8.58 27.94
C GLY A 286 -4.47 8.90 27.99
N LEU A 287 -5.20 8.63 26.91
CA LEU A 287 -6.61 8.91 26.77
C LEU A 287 -7.48 7.76 27.30
N ASP A 288 -7.30 6.53 26.78
CA ASP A 288 -8.04 5.33 27.17
C ASP A 288 -7.28 4.07 26.74
N ASN A 289 -6.21 3.74 27.46
CA ASN A 289 -5.32 2.64 27.10
C ASN A 289 -6.04 1.30 26.85
N PRO A 290 -6.95 0.83 27.73
CA PRO A 290 -7.62 -0.46 27.52
C PRO A 290 -8.65 -0.48 26.38
N SER A 291 -9.18 0.68 25.97
CA SER A 291 -10.09 0.74 24.82
C SER A 291 -9.34 0.66 23.49
N TYR A 292 -8.19 1.33 23.39
CA TYR A 292 -7.45 1.41 22.13
C TYR A 292 -6.46 0.27 21.93
N TYR A 293 -5.81 -0.22 22.99
CA TYR A 293 -4.79 -1.26 22.87
C TYR A 293 -5.28 -2.61 23.39
N ARG A 294 -4.79 -3.66 22.74
CA ARG A 294 -5.01 -5.02 23.18
C ARG A 294 -4.03 -5.38 24.30
N LEU A 295 -4.53 -5.45 25.52
CA LEU A 295 -3.73 -5.78 26.68
C LEU A 295 -3.60 -7.30 26.87
N VAL A 296 -2.48 -7.73 27.46
CA VAL A 296 -2.30 -9.13 27.89
C VAL A 296 -3.21 -9.42 29.08
N GLU A 297 -4.08 -10.42 28.98
CA GLU A 297 -5.17 -10.68 29.93
C GLU A 297 -4.68 -10.89 31.38
N ASP A 298 -3.61 -11.69 31.56
CA ASP A 298 -3.03 -11.99 32.87
C ASP A 298 -1.99 -10.95 33.32
N SER A 299 -1.56 -10.03 32.44
CA SER A 299 -0.55 -8.99 32.72
C SER A 299 -0.90 -7.71 31.96
N PRO A 300 -1.96 -6.98 32.38
CA PRO A 300 -2.50 -5.85 31.60
C PRO A 300 -1.56 -4.65 31.45
N GLU A 301 -0.44 -4.64 32.14
CA GLU A 301 0.64 -3.66 31.93
C GLU A 301 1.31 -3.81 30.57
N HIS A 302 1.26 -5.01 29.96
CA HIS A 302 1.83 -5.34 28.66
C HIS A 302 0.76 -5.38 27.57
N TYR A 303 1.21 -5.19 26.33
CA TYR A 303 0.37 -5.29 25.15
C TYR A 303 0.51 -6.65 24.48
N PHE A 304 -0.61 -7.18 23.99
CA PHE A 304 -0.58 -8.28 23.04
C PHE A 304 -0.01 -7.74 21.71
N ASP A 305 1.08 -8.33 21.23
CA ASP A 305 1.80 -7.85 20.07
C ASP A 305 1.98 -8.96 19.03
N THR A 306 1.38 -8.77 17.87
CA THR A 306 1.58 -9.59 16.66
C THR A 306 2.19 -8.77 15.52
N THR A 307 2.67 -7.57 15.83
CA THR A 307 3.21 -6.63 14.84
C THR A 307 4.74 -6.53 14.88
N GLY A 308 5.35 -6.89 16.00
CA GLY A 308 6.79 -6.72 16.25
C GLY A 308 7.17 -5.29 16.66
N THR A 309 6.18 -4.38 16.78
CA THR A 309 6.42 -2.97 17.12
C THR A 309 6.14 -2.63 18.59
N GLY A 310 5.63 -3.62 19.33
CA GLY A 310 5.39 -3.51 20.78
C GLY A 310 3.94 -3.30 21.19
N ASN A 311 3.01 -3.07 20.25
CA ASN A 311 1.58 -3.01 20.56
C ASN A 311 0.73 -3.47 19.37
N SER A 312 -0.50 -3.88 19.65
CA SER A 312 -1.55 -4.04 18.66
C SER A 312 -2.79 -3.27 19.09
N LEU A 313 -3.46 -2.63 18.14
CA LEU A 313 -4.75 -2.00 18.40
C LEU A 313 -5.83 -3.05 18.71
N ASN A 314 -6.80 -2.66 19.53
CA ASN A 314 -7.84 -3.55 20.03
C ASN A 314 -9.04 -3.61 19.07
N MET A 315 -8.99 -4.50 18.07
CA MET A 315 -10.10 -4.70 17.11
C MET A 315 -11.40 -5.23 17.74
N ARG A 316 -11.37 -5.63 19.02
CA ARG A 316 -12.56 -6.03 19.76
C ARG A 316 -13.27 -4.85 20.43
N SER A 317 -12.64 -3.67 20.47
CA SER A 317 -13.23 -2.44 21.00
C SER A 317 -14.09 -1.76 19.92
N PRO A 318 -15.39 -1.51 20.19
CA PRO A 318 -16.23 -0.82 19.24
C PRO A 318 -15.72 0.59 18.88
N ASN A 319 -15.08 1.27 19.84
CA ASN A 319 -14.58 2.62 19.63
C ASN A 319 -13.29 2.64 18.80
N THR A 320 -12.46 1.61 18.91
CA THR A 320 -11.29 1.43 18.05
C THR A 320 -11.71 1.06 16.61
N LEU A 321 -12.69 0.15 16.47
CA LEU A 321 -13.28 -0.14 15.15
C LEU A 321 -13.92 1.10 14.53
N GLN A 322 -14.67 1.88 15.32
CA GLN A 322 -15.27 3.14 14.85
C GLN A 322 -14.20 4.11 14.36
N LEU A 323 -13.11 4.30 15.13
CA LEU A 323 -11.99 5.17 14.74
C LEU A 323 -11.43 4.78 13.36
N ILE A 324 -11.19 3.49 13.13
CA ILE A 324 -10.65 2.99 11.86
C ILE A 324 -11.66 3.18 10.72
N MET A 325 -12.93 2.80 10.93
CA MET A 325 -13.97 2.94 9.90
C MET A 325 -14.23 4.41 9.54
N ASP A 326 -14.25 5.30 10.52
CA ASP A 326 -14.40 6.74 10.30
C ASP A 326 -13.19 7.32 9.57
N SER A 327 -11.98 6.84 9.87
CA SER A 327 -10.76 7.20 9.14
C SER A 327 -10.84 6.77 7.68
N LEU A 328 -11.16 5.50 7.40
CA LEU A 328 -11.29 5.00 6.02
C LEU A 328 -12.33 5.79 5.22
N ARG A 329 -13.51 6.06 5.82
CA ARG A 329 -14.54 6.89 5.16
C ARG A 329 -14.06 8.30 4.89
N TYR A 330 -13.35 8.94 5.84
CA TYR A 330 -12.78 10.27 5.66
C TYR A 330 -11.80 10.31 4.48
N TRP A 331 -10.89 9.34 4.37
CA TRP A 331 -9.96 9.29 3.26
C TRP A 331 -10.66 9.05 1.91
N ILE A 332 -11.80 8.34 1.88
CA ILE A 332 -12.59 8.15 0.66
C ILE A 332 -13.40 9.40 0.33
N THR A 333 -14.14 9.96 1.31
CA THR A 333 -15.17 10.99 1.03
C THR A 333 -14.64 12.41 1.02
N ASP A 334 -13.62 12.70 1.85
CA ASP A 334 -13.05 14.04 2.01
C ASP A 334 -11.71 14.19 1.28
N MET A 335 -10.92 13.10 1.21
CA MET A 335 -9.59 13.10 0.62
C MET A 335 -9.54 12.44 -0.76
N HIS A 336 -10.62 11.81 -1.20
CA HIS A 336 -10.85 11.19 -2.51
C HIS A 336 -9.86 10.09 -2.90
N VAL A 337 -9.33 9.31 -1.94
CA VAL A 337 -8.46 8.18 -2.28
C VAL A 337 -9.26 6.99 -2.83
N ASP A 338 -8.65 6.22 -3.74
CA ASP A 338 -9.28 5.15 -4.52
C ASP A 338 -9.08 3.76 -3.90
N GLY A 339 -8.26 3.66 -2.88
CA GLY A 339 -8.02 2.38 -2.23
C GLY A 339 -7.03 2.44 -1.09
N PHE A 340 -6.86 1.29 -0.45
CA PHE A 340 -5.96 1.11 0.68
C PHE A 340 -5.19 -0.20 0.58
N ARG A 341 -3.91 -0.15 0.92
CA ARG A 341 -3.10 -1.32 1.28
C ARG A 341 -2.99 -1.35 2.80
N PHE A 342 -3.41 -2.44 3.41
CA PHE A 342 -3.39 -2.60 4.86
C PHE A 342 -2.13 -3.33 5.30
N ASP A 343 -1.28 -2.61 6.01
CA ASP A 343 -0.09 -3.14 6.66
C ASP A 343 -0.45 -4.22 7.68
N LEU A 344 0.27 -5.34 7.69
CA LEU A 344 0.07 -6.49 8.58
C LEU A 344 -1.43 -6.82 8.79
N ALA A 345 -2.17 -6.95 7.70
CA ALA A 345 -3.63 -7.07 7.74
C ALA A 345 -4.13 -8.29 8.51
N SER A 346 -3.32 -9.33 8.67
CA SER A 346 -3.63 -10.48 9.52
C SER A 346 -3.84 -10.09 10.99
N THR A 347 -3.08 -9.12 11.51
CA THR A 347 -3.25 -8.59 12.89
C THR A 347 -4.63 -7.99 13.10
N LEU A 348 -5.18 -7.27 12.11
CA LEU A 348 -6.50 -6.62 12.17
C LEU A 348 -7.65 -7.63 12.20
N ALA A 349 -7.40 -8.83 11.70
CA ALA A 349 -8.37 -9.92 11.60
C ALA A 349 -8.32 -10.90 12.78
N ARG A 350 -7.50 -10.64 13.79
CA ARG A 350 -7.38 -11.51 14.95
C ARG A 350 -8.44 -11.21 16.03
N GLU A 351 -9.41 -12.10 16.17
CA GLU A 351 -10.43 -11.98 17.22
C GLU A 351 -9.85 -12.30 18.61
N LEU A 352 -9.48 -13.55 18.86
CA LEU A 352 -8.83 -13.94 20.12
C LEU A 352 -7.32 -14.16 19.91
N HIS A 353 -6.95 -15.13 19.11
CA HIS A 353 -5.55 -15.46 18.82
C HIS A 353 -5.34 -15.73 17.34
N ALA A 354 -6.24 -16.48 16.71
CA ALA A 354 -6.17 -16.84 15.30
C ALA A 354 -6.74 -15.74 14.42
N VAL A 355 -6.24 -15.67 13.17
CA VAL A 355 -6.82 -14.86 12.10
C VAL A 355 -8.18 -15.44 11.72
N ASP A 356 -9.24 -14.64 11.75
CA ASP A 356 -10.60 -15.07 11.43
C ASP A 356 -11.15 -14.30 10.21
N LYS A 357 -11.56 -15.04 9.18
CA LYS A 357 -12.21 -14.47 7.98
C LYS A 357 -13.55 -13.81 8.26
N LEU A 358 -14.18 -14.14 9.37
CA LEU A 358 -15.44 -13.60 9.86
C LEU A 358 -15.24 -12.63 11.04
N SER A 359 -14.04 -12.06 11.16
CA SER A 359 -13.80 -11.04 12.18
C SER A 359 -14.67 -9.83 11.99
N SER A 360 -14.98 -9.13 13.08
CA SER A 360 -15.74 -7.90 13.06
C SER A 360 -15.14 -6.85 12.13
N PHE A 361 -13.82 -6.81 12.00
CA PHE A 361 -13.12 -5.92 11.08
C PHE A 361 -13.52 -6.18 9.62
N PHE A 362 -13.46 -7.43 9.16
CA PHE A 362 -13.83 -7.78 7.80
C PHE A 362 -15.32 -7.60 7.53
N ASP A 363 -16.18 -8.02 8.46
CA ASP A 363 -17.63 -7.93 8.30
C ASP A 363 -18.09 -6.47 8.14
N ILE A 364 -17.54 -5.55 8.95
CA ILE A 364 -17.87 -4.13 8.88
C ILE A 364 -17.39 -3.54 7.54
N ILE A 365 -16.19 -3.83 7.09
CA ILE A 365 -15.68 -3.36 5.79
C ILE A 365 -16.53 -3.88 4.64
N GLN A 366 -16.85 -5.18 4.63
CA GLN A 366 -17.58 -5.80 3.53
C GLN A 366 -19.02 -5.25 3.37
N GLN A 367 -19.64 -4.86 4.45
CA GLN A 367 -21.03 -4.33 4.42
C GLN A 367 -21.07 -2.80 4.30
N ASP A 368 -19.96 -2.09 4.46
CA ASP A 368 -19.92 -0.64 4.34
C ASP A 368 -20.08 -0.20 2.87
N PRO A 369 -21.06 0.66 2.56
CA PRO A 369 -21.37 1.02 1.17
C PRO A 369 -20.33 1.90 0.49
N LEU A 370 -19.39 2.47 1.23
CA LEU A 370 -18.30 3.29 0.70
C LEU A 370 -17.01 2.48 0.65
N ILE A 371 -16.59 1.91 1.78
CA ILE A 371 -15.31 1.21 1.90
C ILE A 371 -15.27 -0.03 0.99
N SER A 372 -16.39 -0.75 0.84
CA SER A 372 -16.45 -1.93 -0.03
C SER A 372 -16.33 -1.63 -1.53
N GLN A 373 -16.36 -0.37 -1.94
CA GLN A 373 -16.32 0.04 -3.36
C GLN A 373 -14.94 0.47 -3.83
N VAL A 374 -14.00 0.71 -2.93
CA VAL A 374 -12.63 1.08 -3.27
C VAL A 374 -11.71 -0.14 -3.31
N LYS A 375 -10.48 0.00 -3.82
CA LYS A 375 -9.51 -1.07 -3.84
C LYS A 375 -9.05 -1.42 -2.42
N LEU A 376 -9.16 -2.69 -2.05
CA LEU A 376 -8.77 -3.24 -0.75
C LEU A 376 -7.65 -4.25 -0.96
N ILE A 377 -6.45 -3.91 -0.54
CA ILE A 377 -5.25 -4.72 -0.68
C ILE A 377 -4.76 -5.11 0.71
N ALA A 378 -4.56 -6.39 0.96
CA ALA A 378 -4.00 -6.87 2.21
C ALA A 378 -2.52 -7.21 2.05
N GLU A 379 -1.72 -6.82 3.03
CA GLU A 379 -0.50 -7.54 3.36
C GLU A 379 -0.91 -8.74 4.22
N PRO A 380 -0.91 -9.96 3.65
CA PRO A 380 -1.63 -11.09 4.25
C PRO A 380 -0.77 -11.88 5.25
N TRP A 381 0.01 -11.18 6.09
CA TRP A 381 0.80 -11.78 7.17
C TRP A 381 0.90 -10.89 8.39
N ASP A 382 1.39 -11.48 9.47
CA ASP A 382 1.90 -10.86 10.68
C ASP A 382 2.88 -11.82 11.38
N ILE A 383 3.49 -11.43 12.51
CA ILE A 383 4.49 -12.26 13.19
C ILE A 383 3.92 -13.26 14.17
N GLY A 384 2.60 -13.27 14.41
CA GLY A 384 1.95 -14.20 15.31
C GLY A 384 1.75 -15.59 14.71
N ASP A 385 1.43 -16.58 15.55
CA ASP A 385 1.15 -17.94 15.12
C ASP A 385 0.04 -17.98 14.06
N GLY A 386 0.29 -18.67 12.92
CA GLY A 386 -0.61 -18.72 11.78
C GLY A 386 -0.80 -17.37 11.08
N GLY A 387 0.12 -16.44 11.26
CA GLY A 387 0.07 -15.09 10.70
C GLY A 387 0.20 -15.05 9.19
N TYR A 388 0.97 -15.95 8.57
CA TYR A 388 1.08 -16.03 7.11
C TYR A 388 -0.19 -16.62 6.48
N ASN A 389 -1.00 -15.76 5.88
CA ASN A 389 -2.38 -16.09 5.48
C ASN A 389 -2.68 -15.80 4.00
N VAL A 390 -1.70 -15.93 3.12
CA VAL A 390 -1.88 -15.75 1.66
C VAL A 390 -2.93 -16.74 1.14
N GLY A 391 -3.96 -16.24 0.46
CA GLY A 391 -5.12 -16.99 0.03
C GLY A 391 -6.25 -17.04 1.07
N GLY A 392 -6.03 -16.48 2.24
CA GLY A 392 -6.91 -16.55 3.41
C GLY A 392 -7.94 -15.44 3.56
N PHE A 393 -7.87 -14.35 2.84
CA PHE A 393 -8.74 -13.19 3.00
C PHE A 393 -10.12 -13.35 2.34
N PRO A 394 -11.11 -12.54 2.74
CA PRO A 394 -12.46 -12.58 2.17
C PRO A 394 -12.53 -12.16 0.69
N PRO A 395 -13.66 -12.43 -0.03
CA PRO A 395 -13.75 -12.24 -1.48
C PRO A 395 -13.50 -10.84 -2.04
N LEU A 396 -13.75 -9.77 -1.28
CA LEU A 396 -13.52 -8.39 -1.74
C LEU A 396 -12.04 -7.99 -1.71
N TRP A 397 -11.21 -8.74 -1.00
CA TRP A 397 -9.82 -8.41 -0.79
C TRP A 397 -8.92 -8.95 -1.88
N THR A 398 -7.98 -8.13 -2.30
CA THR A 398 -6.79 -8.58 -3.01
C THR A 398 -5.63 -8.69 -2.02
N GLU A 399 -4.61 -9.42 -2.36
CA GLU A 399 -3.52 -9.73 -1.45
C GLU A 399 -2.17 -9.55 -2.15
N TRP A 400 -1.20 -8.98 -1.46
CA TRP A 400 0.19 -9.10 -1.85
C TRP A 400 0.58 -10.58 -1.87
N ASN A 401 0.91 -11.10 -3.05
CA ASN A 401 1.18 -12.52 -3.21
C ASN A 401 2.66 -12.85 -2.98
N GLY A 402 3.05 -13.08 -1.71
CA GLY A 402 4.41 -13.48 -1.36
C GLY A 402 4.85 -14.78 -2.02
N LYS A 403 3.93 -15.73 -2.28
CA LYS A 403 4.26 -16.96 -3.01
C LYS A 403 4.62 -16.68 -4.47
N TYR A 404 3.97 -15.69 -5.11
CA TYR A 404 4.37 -15.24 -6.44
C TYR A 404 5.79 -14.71 -6.43
N ARG A 405 6.08 -13.76 -5.54
CA ARG A 405 7.42 -13.17 -5.34
C ARG A 405 8.50 -14.25 -5.22
N ASP A 406 8.30 -15.17 -4.30
CA ASP A 406 9.27 -16.21 -3.96
C ASP A 406 9.48 -17.18 -5.11
N THR A 407 8.40 -17.64 -5.75
CA THR A 407 8.46 -18.55 -6.89
C THR A 407 9.21 -17.94 -8.07
N VAL A 408 8.93 -16.67 -8.42
CA VAL A 408 9.58 -16.00 -9.55
C VAL A 408 11.05 -15.74 -9.27
N ARG A 409 11.42 -15.37 -8.04
CA ARG A 409 12.81 -15.22 -7.62
C ARG A 409 13.55 -16.55 -7.69
N ASP A 410 12.99 -17.63 -7.14
CA ASP A 410 13.59 -18.96 -7.12
C ASP A 410 13.73 -19.54 -8.54
N PHE A 411 12.76 -19.37 -9.41
CA PHE A 411 12.85 -19.83 -10.79
C PHE A 411 14.00 -19.16 -11.53
N TRP A 412 14.10 -17.83 -11.50
CA TRP A 412 15.12 -17.12 -12.29
C TRP A 412 16.53 -17.24 -11.73
N ARG A 413 16.70 -17.58 -10.45
CA ARG A 413 18.03 -17.96 -9.93
C ARG A 413 18.38 -19.43 -10.18
N GLY A 414 17.45 -20.20 -10.79
CA GLY A 414 17.70 -21.58 -11.22
C GLY A 414 17.50 -22.64 -10.13
N GLU A 415 16.67 -22.37 -9.12
CA GLU A 415 16.31 -23.40 -8.11
C GLU A 415 15.63 -24.60 -8.77
N PRO A 416 15.84 -25.80 -8.21
CA PRO A 416 15.26 -27.02 -8.75
C PRO A 416 13.73 -27.12 -8.50
N ALA A 417 13.03 -27.89 -9.33
CA ALA A 417 11.61 -28.25 -9.18
C ALA A 417 10.62 -27.06 -9.18
N MET A 418 10.96 -25.94 -9.87
CA MET A 418 10.13 -24.73 -9.85
C MET A 418 9.05 -24.66 -10.94
N LEU A 419 9.02 -25.57 -11.92
CA LEU A 419 8.14 -25.44 -13.10
C LEU A 419 6.65 -25.44 -12.72
N SER A 420 6.22 -26.35 -11.86
CA SER A 420 4.82 -26.46 -11.43
C SER A 420 4.36 -25.21 -10.67
N GLU A 421 5.18 -24.74 -9.74
CA GLU A 421 4.90 -23.50 -8.98
C GLU A 421 4.84 -22.30 -9.93
N LEU A 422 5.81 -22.14 -10.81
CA LEU A 422 5.81 -21.05 -11.78
C LEU A 422 4.55 -21.05 -12.64
N ALA A 423 4.12 -22.21 -13.17
CA ALA A 423 2.92 -22.32 -13.98
C ALA A 423 1.67 -21.86 -13.19
N GLY A 424 1.54 -22.26 -11.94
CA GLY A 424 0.48 -21.80 -11.04
C GLY A 424 0.50 -20.27 -10.84
N ARG A 425 1.69 -19.70 -10.66
CA ARG A 425 1.85 -18.24 -10.46
C ARG A 425 1.57 -17.45 -11.74
N LEU A 426 2.06 -17.90 -12.89
CA LEU A 426 1.79 -17.29 -14.21
C LEU A 426 0.28 -17.23 -14.55
N THR A 427 -0.47 -18.21 -14.10
CA THR A 427 -1.92 -18.34 -14.38
C THR A 427 -2.82 -17.71 -13.32
N GLY A 428 -2.27 -16.91 -12.39
CA GLY A 428 -3.05 -16.14 -11.41
C GLY A 428 -3.28 -16.84 -10.08
N SER A 429 -2.51 -17.90 -9.76
CA SER A 429 -2.54 -18.57 -8.45
C SER A 429 -3.93 -19.12 -8.06
N SER A 430 -4.54 -19.91 -8.95
CA SER A 430 -5.86 -20.50 -8.73
C SER A 430 -5.92 -21.41 -7.50
N ASP A 431 -4.82 -22.05 -7.14
CA ASP A 431 -4.64 -22.84 -5.92
C ASP A 431 -4.90 -22.02 -4.63
N LEU A 432 -4.62 -20.71 -4.66
CA LEU A 432 -4.81 -19.81 -3.52
C LEU A 432 -6.22 -19.20 -3.51
N TYR A 433 -6.75 -18.84 -4.67
CA TYR A 433 -7.89 -17.93 -4.75
C TYR A 433 -9.18 -18.53 -5.29
N ALA A 434 -9.12 -19.57 -6.14
CA ALA A 434 -10.31 -20.10 -6.79
C ALA A 434 -11.29 -20.73 -5.80
N SER A 435 -10.81 -21.42 -4.77
CA SER A 435 -11.66 -22.09 -3.76
C SER A 435 -12.52 -21.12 -2.94
N SER A 436 -12.10 -19.87 -2.80
CA SER A 436 -12.84 -18.78 -2.12
C SER A 436 -13.75 -18.00 -3.07
N GLY A 437 -13.84 -18.39 -4.35
CA GLY A 437 -14.63 -17.68 -5.38
C GLY A 437 -13.96 -16.40 -5.89
N ARG A 438 -12.74 -16.12 -5.49
CA ARG A 438 -11.95 -15.00 -6.00
C ARG A 438 -11.41 -15.29 -7.41
N ARG A 439 -10.89 -14.28 -8.07
CA ARG A 439 -10.43 -14.30 -9.47
C ARG A 439 -8.92 -14.06 -9.54
N PRO A 440 -8.27 -14.17 -10.71
CA PRO A 440 -6.83 -13.92 -10.86
C PRO A 440 -6.37 -12.58 -10.27
N MET A 441 -7.21 -11.55 -10.37
CA MET A 441 -6.94 -10.22 -9.84
C MET A 441 -6.87 -10.14 -8.31
N ALA A 442 -7.24 -11.20 -7.58
CA ALA A 442 -7.00 -11.27 -6.14
C ALA A 442 -5.50 -11.32 -5.80
N SER A 443 -4.68 -11.69 -6.78
CA SER A 443 -3.23 -11.70 -6.67
C SER A 443 -2.65 -10.36 -7.08
N ILE A 444 -2.15 -9.57 -6.12
CA ILE A 444 -1.22 -8.49 -6.41
C ILE A 444 0.15 -9.15 -6.56
N ASN A 445 0.60 -9.24 -7.80
CA ASN A 445 1.88 -9.83 -8.15
C ASN A 445 2.99 -8.80 -7.99
N PHE A 446 4.06 -9.17 -7.31
CA PHE A 446 5.24 -8.33 -7.19
C PHE A 446 6.51 -9.19 -7.14
N VAL A 447 7.62 -8.63 -7.54
CA VAL A 447 8.94 -9.22 -7.36
C VAL A 447 9.65 -8.50 -6.22
N ILE A 448 9.43 -7.20 -6.12
CA ILE A 448 10.02 -6.27 -5.16
C ILE A 448 8.90 -5.42 -4.55
N ALA A 449 9.06 -5.04 -3.29
CA ALA A 449 8.31 -4.00 -2.58
C ALA A 449 9.29 -3.05 -1.87
N HIS A 450 8.78 -2.14 -1.06
CA HIS A 450 9.61 -1.19 -0.29
C HIS A 450 10.58 -1.90 0.67
N ASP A 451 10.17 -3.04 1.22
CA ASP A 451 10.98 -3.91 2.07
C ASP A 451 11.75 -4.95 1.23
N GLY A 452 12.95 -5.27 1.68
CA GLY A 452 13.84 -6.14 0.92
C GLY A 452 14.78 -5.40 -0.04
N PHE A 453 15.43 -6.16 -0.91
CA PHE A 453 16.30 -5.60 -1.96
C PHE A 453 15.47 -4.92 -3.05
N THR A 454 16.02 -3.84 -3.66
CA THR A 454 15.53 -3.36 -4.96
C THR A 454 15.78 -4.41 -6.04
N MET A 455 15.14 -4.27 -7.20
CA MET A 455 15.34 -5.23 -8.30
C MET A 455 16.80 -5.28 -8.78
N ARG A 456 17.52 -4.15 -8.75
CA ARG A 456 18.94 -4.07 -9.02
C ARG A 456 19.76 -4.81 -7.96
N ASP A 457 19.41 -4.64 -6.70
CA ASP A 457 20.15 -5.25 -5.59
C ASP A 457 19.87 -6.76 -5.50
N LEU A 458 18.66 -7.21 -5.84
CA LEU A 458 18.28 -8.62 -5.92
C LEU A 458 19.19 -9.44 -6.85
N VAL A 459 19.71 -8.80 -7.91
CA VAL A 459 20.63 -9.44 -8.88
C VAL A 459 22.08 -9.05 -8.65
N SER A 460 22.38 -8.32 -7.59
CA SER A 460 23.72 -7.79 -7.31
C SER A 460 24.31 -8.22 -5.98
N TYR A 461 23.47 -8.66 -5.05
CA TYR A 461 23.89 -9.02 -3.70
C TYR A 461 23.32 -10.38 -3.26
N ASN A 462 24.14 -11.21 -2.65
CA ASN A 462 23.67 -12.39 -1.95
C ASN A 462 23.43 -12.10 -0.47
N GLU A 463 24.24 -11.21 0.12
CA GLU A 463 24.20 -10.85 1.52
C GLU A 463 23.61 -9.43 1.68
N LYS A 464 22.93 -9.18 2.80
CA LYS A 464 22.44 -7.85 3.15
C LYS A 464 23.55 -6.97 3.70
N HIS A 465 23.50 -5.68 3.38
CA HIS A 465 24.45 -4.65 3.82
C HIS A 465 23.73 -3.52 4.55
N ASN A 466 23.23 -3.84 5.76
CA ASN A 466 22.40 -2.94 6.57
C ASN A 466 23.21 -2.18 7.64
N GLU A 467 24.52 -2.07 7.52
CA GLU A 467 25.39 -1.43 8.52
C GLU A 467 25.02 0.03 8.79
N ALA A 468 24.48 0.72 7.77
CA ALA A 468 24.02 2.11 7.89
C ALA A 468 22.87 2.29 8.89
N ASN A 469 22.10 1.23 9.17
CA ASN A 469 20.96 1.27 10.09
C ASN A 469 21.40 1.25 11.57
N GLY A 470 22.67 0.88 11.85
CA GLY A 470 23.24 0.89 13.19
C GLY A 470 22.74 -0.25 14.09
N GLU A 471 22.25 -1.36 13.49
CA GLU A 471 21.71 -2.53 14.18
C GLU A 471 22.61 -3.77 14.03
N GLY A 472 23.83 -3.58 13.57
CA GLY A 472 24.81 -4.64 13.42
C GLY A 472 24.45 -5.70 12.36
N GLY A 473 23.56 -5.35 11.42
CA GLY A 473 23.08 -6.26 10.37
C GLY A 473 22.06 -7.30 10.88
N ALA A 474 21.50 -7.11 12.08
CA ALA A 474 20.47 -8.01 12.62
C ALA A 474 19.10 -7.78 11.95
N ASP A 475 18.85 -6.56 11.47
CA ASP A 475 17.61 -6.12 10.84
C ASP A 475 17.47 -6.60 9.38
N GLY A 476 16.25 -6.62 8.88
CA GLY A 476 15.90 -7.01 7.52
C GLY A 476 15.98 -8.52 7.25
N GLU A 477 15.43 -8.96 6.13
CA GLU A 477 15.36 -10.37 5.72
C GLU A 477 16.76 -10.97 5.51
N SER A 478 16.99 -12.16 6.01
CA SER A 478 18.26 -12.87 5.86
C SER A 478 18.29 -13.82 4.68
N TYR A 479 17.12 -14.24 4.16
CA TYR A 479 17.01 -15.13 3.01
C TYR A 479 16.29 -14.45 1.84
N ASN A 480 17.00 -13.56 1.17
CA ASN A 480 16.43 -12.66 0.14
C ASN A 480 16.03 -13.37 -1.16
N ARG A 481 16.35 -14.64 -1.35
CA ARG A 481 16.21 -15.37 -2.63
C ARG A 481 16.86 -14.61 -3.78
N SER A 482 17.96 -13.93 -3.49
CA SER A 482 18.75 -13.13 -4.41
C SER A 482 19.85 -13.96 -5.09
N TRP A 483 20.43 -13.39 -6.13
CA TRP A 483 21.59 -13.95 -6.80
C TRP A 483 22.47 -12.83 -7.36
N ASN A 484 23.70 -12.71 -6.88
CA ASN A 484 24.65 -11.67 -7.28
C ASN A 484 25.19 -11.81 -8.73
N CYS A 485 24.76 -12.83 -9.46
CA CYS A 485 25.17 -13.12 -10.84
C CYS A 485 26.68 -13.32 -11.01
N GLY A 486 27.41 -13.65 -9.95
CA GLY A 486 28.83 -13.97 -9.97
C GLY A 486 29.76 -12.93 -9.35
N ALA A 487 29.24 -11.79 -8.88
CA ALA A 487 30.03 -10.78 -8.16
C ALA A 487 29.17 -10.08 -7.11
N GLU A 488 29.65 -9.96 -5.87
CA GLU A 488 28.95 -9.24 -4.82
C GLU A 488 29.09 -7.73 -5.01
N GLY A 489 27.95 -7.02 -5.08
CA GLY A 489 27.92 -5.57 -5.23
C GLY A 489 28.33 -5.05 -6.61
N PRO A 490 28.78 -3.79 -6.71
CA PRO A 490 29.20 -3.18 -7.96
C PRO A 490 30.38 -3.93 -8.62
N THR A 491 30.36 -4.04 -9.98
CA THR A 491 31.41 -4.73 -10.72
C THR A 491 31.64 -4.10 -12.08
N ASP A 492 32.88 -4.16 -12.57
CA ASP A 492 33.28 -3.78 -13.92
C ASP A 492 33.26 -4.95 -14.93
N ASP A 493 32.95 -6.18 -14.46
CA ASP A 493 32.78 -7.33 -15.34
C ASP A 493 31.54 -7.14 -16.22
N GLU A 494 31.77 -6.98 -17.51
CA GLU A 494 30.74 -6.74 -18.50
C GLU A 494 29.76 -7.93 -18.64
N ASN A 495 30.23 -9.16 -18.44
CA ASN A 495 29.37 -10.34 -18.52
C ASN A 495 28.42 -10.40 -17.34
N VAL A 496 28.89 -10.10 -16.13
CA VAL A 496 28.07 -10.00 -14.94
C VAL A 496 27.04 -8.89 -15.09
N ARG A 497 27.43 -7.70 -15.56
CA ARG A 497 26.50 -6.58 -15.79
C ARG A 497 25.42 -6.93 -16.84
N LYS A 498 25.81 -7.58 -17.96
CA LYS A 498 24.84 -8.04 -18.97
C LYS A 498 23.85 -9.05 -18.39
N LEU A 499 24.34 -10.01 -17.59
CA LEU A 499 23.49 -11.01 -16.95
C LEU A 499 22.51 -10.36 -15.95
N ARG A 500 22.98 -9.43 -15.10
CA ARG A 500 22.13 -8.67 -14.19
C ARG A 500 21.02 -7.92 -14.93
N ASN A 501 21.37 -7.18 -15.97
CA ASN A 501 20.38 -6.45 -16.79
C ASN A 501 19.40 -7.39 -17.50
N ARG A 502 19.82 -8.59 -17.89
CA ARG A 502 18.95 -9.64 -18.43
C ARG A 502 17.98 -10.14 -17.37
N GLN A 503 18.47 -10.45 -16.18
CA GLN A 503 17.63 -10.92 -15.07
C GLN A 503 16.57 -9.89 -14.66
N ILE A 504 16.92 -8.60 -14.60
CA ILE A 504 15.93 -7.53 -14.36
C ILE A 504 14.83 -7.56 -15.43
N ARG A 505 15.20 -7.68 -16.71
CA ARG A 505 14.21 -7.81 -17.81
C ARG A 505 13.39 -9.08 -17.69
N ASN A 506 13.98 -10.20 -17.26
CA ASN A 506 13.24 -11.43 -17.00
C ASN A 506 12.17 -11.24 -15.92
N PHE A 507 12.54 -10.61 -14.80
CA PHE A 507 11.60 -10.33 -13.71
C PHE A 507 10.45 -9.42 -14.16
N LEU A 508 10.75 -8.29 -14.81
CA LEU A 508 9.74 -7.36 -15.31
C LEU A 508 8.82 -8.03 -16.35
N THR A 509 9.38 -8.83 -17.27
CA THR A 509 8.59 -9.52 -18.30
C THR A 509 7.68 -10.58 -17.67
N THR A 510 8.20 -11.39 -16.74
CA THR A 510 7.41 -12.37 -16.02
C THR A 510 6.28 -11.71 -15.24
N LEU A 511 6.58 -10.61 -14.52
CA LEU A 511 5.60 -9.86 -13.74
C LEU A 511 4.47 -9.31 -14.62
N LEU A 512 4.82 -8.62 -15.69
CA LEU A 512 3.86 -7.93 -16.53
C LEU A 512 3.08 -8.85 -17.49
N LEU A 513 3.57 -10.06 -17.77
CA LEU A 513 2.87 -11.05 -18.61
C LEU A 513 2.17 -12.16 -17.80
N SER A 514 2.21 -12.11 -16.47
CA SER A 514 1.44 -13.00 -15.60
C SER A 514 -0.01 -12.52 -15.44
N GLN A 515 -0.95 -13.47 -15.22
CA GLN A 515 -2.30 -13.15 -14.76
C GLN A 515 -2.26 -12.59 -13.33
N GLY A 516 -3.15 -11.66 -13.04
CA GLY A 516 -3.18 -10.92 -11.77
C GLY A 516 -2.86 -9.44 -11.97
N VAL A 517 -2.69 -8.71 -10.87
CA VAL A 517 -2.40 -7.27 -10.86
C VAL A 517 -0.90 -7.07 -10.61
N PRO A 518 -0.13 -6.54 -11.57
CA PRO A 518 1.29 -6.29 -11.36
C PRO A 518 1.53 -5.04 -10.52
N MET A 519 2.48 -5.12 -9.59
CA MET A 519 3.01 -4.00 -8.81
C MET A 519 4.50 -3.86 -9.06
N ILE A 520 4.96 -2.64 -9.32
CA ILE A 520 6.36 -2.25 -9.54
C ILE A 520 6.76 -1.28 -8.42
N ALA A 521 7.88 -1.51 -7.77
CA ALA A 521 8.43 -0.56 -6.79
C ALA A 521 9.15 0.59 -7.50
N HIS A 522 8.99 1.82 -6.98
CA HIS A 522 9.56 3.01 -7.62
C HIS A 522 11.06 2.91 -7.83
N GLY A 523 11.47 3.22 -9.05
CA GLY A 523 12.86 3.20 -9.48
C GLY A 523 13.35 1.84 -9.99
N ASP A 524 12.59 0.75 -9.89
CA ASP A 524 12.98 -0.53 -10.49
C ASP A 524 13.06 -0.45 -12.02
N GLU A 525 12.22 0.37 -12.63
CA GLU A 525 12.21 0.65 -14.07
C GLU A 525 13.44 1.41 -14.58
N VAL A 526 14.23 1.98 -13.68
CA VAL A 526 15.53 2.62 -13.97
C VAL A 526 16.71 1.96 -13.30
N GLY A 527 16.46 0.86 -12.57
CA GLY A 527 17.51 0.11 -11.87
C GLY A 527 18.06 0.82 -10.64
N ARG A 528 17.19 1.43 -9.81
CA ARG A 528 17.51 2.02 -8.51
C ARG A 528 18.20 0.98 -7.61
N THR A 529 19.17 1.43 -6.81
CA THR A 529 19.91 0.58 -5.86
C THR A 529 19.92 1.20 -4.48
N GLN A 530 19.78 0.39 -3.46
CA GLN A 530 20.00 0.70 -2.04
C GLN A 530 21.36 0.18 -1.56
N ARG A 531 22.24 -0.15 -2.52
CA ARG A 531 23.62 -0.63 -2.28
C ARG A 531 23.68 -1.86 -1.38
N GLY A 532 22.69 -2.75 -1.52
CA GLY A 532 22.57 -3.97 -0.73
C GLY A 532 21.96 -3.80 0.66
N ASN A 533 21.48 -2.61 1.02
CA ASN A 533 20.65 -2.45 2.20
C ASN A 533 19.22 -2.89 1.87
N ASN A 534 18.74 -3.94 2.53
CA ASN A 534 17.41 -4.50 2.30
C ASN A 534 16.36 -4.08 3.32
N ASN A 535 16.67 -3.05 4.15
CA ASN A 535 15.78 -2.56 5.20
C ASN A 535 16.00 -1.07 5.47
N THR A 536 15.76 -0.24 4.44
CA THR A 536 16.08 1.20 4.49
C THR A 536 15.08 2.05 5.29
N TYR A 537 14.33 1.44 6.22
CA TYR A 537 13.25 2.08 6.97
C TYR A 537 13.66 3.38 7.70
N CYS A 538 14.94 3.50 8.05
CA CYS A 538 15.51 4.63 8.79
C CYS A 538 16.50 5.48 7.97
N GLN A 539 16.53 5.33 6.64
CA GLN A 539 17.49 5.97 5.74
C GLN A 539 16.83 7.09 4.90
N ASP A 540 16.58 8.25 5.51
CA ASP A 540 16.10 9.44 4.78
C ASP A 540 17.25 10.18 4.11
N ASN A 541 17.87 9.55 3.12
CA ASN A 541 19.04 10.08 2.40
C ASN A 541 19.19 9.40 1.02
N GLU A 542 20.30 9.68 0.31
CA GLU A 542 20.60 9.20 -1.04
C GLU A 542 20.71 7.66 -1.15
N LEU A 543 20.74 6.95 -0.04
CA LEU A 543 20.68 5.48 -0.06
C LEU A 543 19.29 4.98 -0.51
N SER A 544 18.24 5.67 -0.09
CA SER A 544 16.84 5.32 -0.36
C SER A 544 16.22 6.13 -1.48
N TRP A 545 16.66 7.41 -1.64
CA TRP A 545 16.06 8.31 -2.63
C TRP A 545 16.36 7.87 -4.06
N MET A 546 15.39 8.06 -4.95
CA MET A 546 15.53 7.77 -6.38
C MET A 546 16.52 8.73 -7.03
N GLY A 547 17.57 8.18 -7.67
CA GLY A 547 18.50 8.96 -8.48
C GLY A 547 17.93 9.23 -9.88
N TRP A 548 18.09 10.48 -10.35
CA TRP A 548 17.59 10.93 -11.65
C TRP A 548 18.69 11.23 -12.66
N ASP A 549 19.95 10.96 -12.31
CA ASP A 549 21.08 11.00 -13.26
C ASP A 549 21.19 9.62 -13.93
N LEU A 550 20.36 9.42 -14.96
CA LEU A 550 20.16 8.14 -15.61
C LEU A 550 21.22 7.91 -16.69
N ASP A 551 21.95 6.82 -16.61
CA ASP A 551 22.85 6.36 -17.68
C ASP A 551 22.09 5.69 -18.84
N ASP A 552 22.79 5.34 -19.91
CA ASP A 552 22.21 4.69 -21.10
C ASP A 552 21.54 3.33 -20.76
N ALA A 553 22.01 2.63 -19.74
CA ALA A 553 21.45 1.34 -19.32
C ALA A 553 20.12 1.55 -18.57
N ALA A 554 20.04 2.55 -17.68
CA ALA A 554 18.84 2.95 -16.98
C ALA A 554 17.76 3.47 -17.94
N ILE A 555 18.15 4.32 -18.90
CA ILE A 555 17.24 4.81 -19.96
C ILE A 555 16.73 3.65 -20.82
N GLY A 556 17.62 2.70 -21.18
CA GLY A 556 17.22 1.50 -21.94
C GLY A 556 16.25 0.59 -21.15
N LEU A 557 16.41 0.49 -19.84
CA LEU A 557 15.51 -0.27 -18.98
C LEU A 557 14.14 0.42 -18.82
N LEU A 558 14.14 1.74 -18.66
CA LEU A 558 12.90 2.54 -18.61
C LEU A 558 12.08 2.35 -19.89
N GLU A 559 12.72 2.46 -21.05
CA GLU A 559 12.03 2.29 -22.32
C GLU A 559 11.52 0.86 -22.51
N PHE A 560 12.31 -0.14 -22.11
CA PHE A 560 11.87 -1.54 -22.09
C PHE A 560 10.63 -1.74 -21.22
N THR A 561 10.62 -1.17 -20.01
CA THR A 561 9.49 -1.27 -19.08
C THR A 561 8.24 -0.59 -19.64
N ARG A 562 8.37 0.58 -20.24
CA ARG A 562 7.26 1.30 -20.90
C ARG A 562 6.65 0.50 -22.05
N GLN A 563 7.49 -0.07 -22.91
CA GLN A 563 7.02 -0.92 -24.02
C GLN A 563 6.32 -2.17 -23.51
N LEU A 564 6.83 -2.77 -22.44
CA LEU A 564 6.25 -3.97 -21.84
C LEU A 564 4.89 -3.69 -21.18
N ILE A 565 4.74 -2.54 -20.52
CA ILE A 565 3.46 -2.08 -19.98
C ILE A 565 2.45 -1.82 -21.13
N ALA A 566 2.89 -1.14 -22.17
CA ALA A 566 2.06 -0.90 -23.36
C ALA A 566 1.63 -2.22 -24.03
N PHE A 567 2.55 -3.20 -24.11
CA PHE A 567 2.28 -4.53 -24.63
C PHE A 567 1.22 -5.26 -23.77
N ARG A 568 1.35 -5.28 -22.45
CA ARG A 568 0.31 -5.85 -21.55
C ARG A 568 -1.05 -5.20 -21.78
N LYS A 569 -1.10 -3.86 -21.86
CA LYS A 569 -2.35 -3.12 -22.10
C LYS A 569 -3.00 -3.46 -23.44
N ALA A 570 -2.19 -3.69 -24.47
CA ALA A 570 -2.67 -4.05 -25.81
C ALA A 570 -3.17 -5.50 -25.91
N HIS A 571 -2.71 -6.40 -25.02
CA HIS A 571 -2.99 -7.83 -25.09
C HIS A 571 -3.83 -8.33 -23.90
N PRO A 572 -5.17 -8.37 -24.00
CA PRO A 572 -6.08 -8.88 -22.97
C PRO A 572 -5.79 -10.30 -22.50
N VAL A 573 -5.12 -11.10 -23.32
CA VAL A 573 -4.77 -12.50 -22.98
C VAL A 573 -3.89 -12.58 -21.71
N PHE A 574 -3.16 -11.51 -21.33
CA PHE A 574 -2.32 -11.44 -20.12
C PHE A 574 -3.01 -10.80 -18.92
N ARG A 575 -4.26 -10.34 -19.05
CA ARG A 575 -5.00 -9.64 -17.98
C ARG A 575 -6.46 -10.07 -17.90
N ARG A 576 -6.66 -11.40 -17.85
CA ARG A 576 -7.99 -12.03 -17.83
C ARG A 576 -8.70 -11.80 -16.50
N ARG A 577 -10.03 -11.71 -16.59
CA ARG A 577 -10.91 -11.61 -15.41
C ARG A 577 -11.22 -12.96 -14.78
N ARG A 578 -10.94 -14.08 -15.46
CA ARG A 578 -11.23 -15.45 -15.02
C ARG A 578 -9.99 -16.31 -15.08
N PHE A 579 -9.92 -17.30 -14.21
CA PHE A 579 -8.90 -18.32 -14.32
C PHE A 579 -9.05 -19.09 -15.63
N LEU A 580 -7.93 -19.52 -16.15
CA LEU A 580 -7.87 -20.35 -17.35
C LEU A 580 -8.55 -21.71 -17.06
N ALA A 581 -9.48 -22.11 -17.92
CA ALA A 581 -10.18 -23.37 -17.77
C ALA A 581 -9.27 -24.53 -18.17
N GLY A 582 -9.20 -25.56 -17.31
CA GLY A 582 -8.53 -26.80 -17.64
C GLY A 582 -9.27 -27.63 -18.68
N ASP A 583 -8.64 -28.69 -19.17
CA ASP A 583 -9.20 -29.60 -20.22
C ASP A 583 -10.58 -30.23 -19.91
N SER A 584 -10.93 -30.35 -18.62
CA SER A 584 -12.17 -30.97 -18.17
C SER A 584 -13.42 -30.10 -18.30
N GLU A 585 -13.26 -28.78 -18.53
CA GLU A 585 -14.37 -27.82 -18.61
C GLU A 585 -14.66 -27.35 -20.05
N LYS A 586 -14.04 -27.97 -21.04
CA LYS A 586 -14.23 -27.61 -22.46
C LYS A 586 -15.68 -27.78 -22.92
N GLY A 587 -16.43 -26.70 -22.82
CA GLY A 587 -17.72 -26.54 -23.52
C GLY A 587 -17.54 -26.33 -25.01
N GLY A 588 -17.03 -27.33 -25.72
CA GLY A 588 -17.25 -27.58 -27.12
C GLY A 588 -17.00 -26.50 -28.19
N ARG A 589 -16.22 -25.45 -27.97
CA ARG A 589 -16.00 -24.38 -28.95
C ARG A 589 -14.63 -24.38 -29.65
N SER A 590 -13.62 -25.04 -29.11
CA SER A 590 -12.29 -25.11 -29.72
C SER A 590 -11.65 -26.48 -29.47
N GLU A 591 -10.91 -26.99 -30.46
CA GLU A 591 -10.07 -28.19 -30.32
C GLU A 591 -8.82 -27.93 -29.49
N ILE A 592 -8.48 -26.64 -29.27
CA ILE A 592 -7.31 -26.16 -28.55
C ILE A 592 -7.81 -25.45 -27.28
N GLY A 593 -7.21 -25.77 -26.12
CA GLY A 593 -7.50 -25.11 -24.84
C GLY A 593 -7.20 -23.64 -24.82
N GLU A 594 -7.55 -22.98 -23.72
CA GLU A 594 -7.21 -21.57 -23.46
C GLU A 594 -5.71 -21.41 -23.24
N ILE A 595 -5.04 -22.45 -22.74
CA ILE A 595 -3.60 -22.52 -22.46
C ILE A 595 -3.09 -23.92 -22.77
N GLU A 596 -1.83 -24.03 -23.23
CA GLU A 596 -1.14 -25.29 -23.41
C GLU A 596 0.33 -25.15 -22.98
N TRP A 597 0.88 -26.21 -22.42
CA TRP A 597 2.25 -26.25 -21.90
C TRP A 597 3.10 -27.24 -22.68
N PHE A 598 4.27 -26.81 -23.07
CA PHE A 598 5.20 -27.61 -23.89
C PHE A 598 6.57 -27.72 -23.26
N ARG A 599 7.19 -28.86 -23.50
CA ARG A 599 8.64 -29.01 -23.40
C ARG A 599 9.35 -28.21 -24.51
N PRO A 600 10.65 -27.96 -24.41
CA PRO A 600 11.41 -27.26 -25.47
C PRO A 600 11.27 -27.92 -26.86
N ASP A 601 11.05 -29.21 -26.95
CA ASP A 601 10.87 -29.95 -28.22
C ASP A 601 9.45 -29.83 -28.82
N ALA A 602 8.61 -28.97 -28.28
CA ALA A 602 7.20 -28.75 -28.63
C ALA A 602 6.27 -29.96 -28.34
N THR A 603 6.69 -30.95 -27.56
CA THR A 603 5.78 -31.96 -27.03
C THR A 603 5.02 -31.41 -25.82
N THR A 604 3.72 -31.68 -25.75
CA THR A 604 2.89 -31.30 -24.61
C THR A 604 3.43 -31.89 -23.31
N MET A 605 3.48 -31.09 -22.24
CA MET A 605 3.94 -31.56 -20.94
C MET A 605 2.98 -32.59 -20.34
N GLU A 606 3.55 -33.66 -19.80
CA GLU A 606 2.88 -34.71 -19.04
C GLU A 606 3.06 -34.51 -17.53
N GLU A 607 2.31 -35.20 -16.69
CA GLU A 607 2.38 -35.10 -15.23
C GLU A 607 3.81 -35.31 -14.68
N SER A 608 4.56 -36.20 -15.28
CA SER A 608 5.96 -36.49 -14.92
C SER A 608 6.91 -35.31 -15.18
N ASP A 609 6.62 -34.46 -16.16
CA ASP A 609 7.48 -33.33 -16.52
C ASP A 609 7.41 -32.24 -15.44
N TRP A 610 6.23 -32.04 -14.83
CA TRP A 610 6.03 -31.08 -13.76
C TRP A 610 6.80 -31.41 -12.48
N THR A 611 7.12 -32.68 -12.28
CA THR A 611 7.87 -33.18 -11.12
C THR A 611 9.37 -33.38 -11.40
N THR A 612 9.83 -33.03 -12.60
CA THR A 612 11.23 -33.20 -13.02
C THR A 612 12.11 -32.12 -12.35
N VAL A 613 12.89 -32.53 -11.36
CA VAL A 613 13.67 -31.66 -10.47
C VAL A 613 14.68 -30.78 -11.21
N TYR A 614 15.29 -31.29 -12.28
CA TYR A 614 16.34 -30.57 -13.02
C TYR A 614 15.81 -29.73 -14.19
N ALA A 615 14.54 -29.81 -14.52
CA ALA A 615 13.95 -29.04 -15.61
C ALA A 615 13.84 -27.55 -15.22
N ARG A 616 14.37 -26.65 -16.06
CA ARG A 616 14.40 -25.20 -15.88
C ARG A 616 13.92 -24.43 -17.11
N SER A 617 13.34 -25.13 -18.07
CA SER A 617 12.87 -24.55 -19.33
C SER A 617 11.49 -25.08 -19.67
N LEU A 618 10.60 -24.18 -20.10
CA LEU A 618 9.25 -24.53 -20.56
C LEU A 618 8.78 -23.52 -21.59
N MET A 619 7.78 -23.92 -22.38
CA MET A 619 7.07 -23.03 -23.27
C MET A 619 5.59 -23.05 -22.97
N VAL A 620 4.95 -21.89 -22.96
CA VAL A 620 3.51 -21.75 -22.76
C VAL A 620 2.87 -21.09 -23.97
N TYR A 621 1.75 -21.67 -24.42
CA TYR A 621 0.87 -21.10 -25.43
C TYR A 621 -0.37 -20.52 -24.77
N TYR A 622 -0.70 -19.31 -25.10
CA TYR A 622 -1.96 -18.64 -24.73
C TYR A 622 -2.81 -18.47 -25.98
N ASN A 623 -4.07 -18.91 -25.90
CA ASN A 623 -5.04 -18.80 -26.99
C ASN A 623 -5.84 -17.51 -26.88
N GLY A 624 -5.47 -16.50 -27.65
CA GLY A 624 -6.13 -15.19 -27.68
C GLY A 624 -7.56 -15.23 -28.21
N SER A 625 -7.88 -16.24 -29.03
CA SER A 625 -9.24 -16.44 -29.56
C SER A 625 -10.19 -17.13 -28.57
N ALA A 626 -9.66 -17.69 -27.47
CA ALA A 626 -10.40 -18.44 -26.47
C ALA A 626 -10.57 -17.70 -25.13
N ILE A 627 -10.47 -16.36 -25.09
CA ILE A 627 -10.64 -15.57 -23.87
C ILE A 627 -12.03 -15.78 -23.28
N GLY A 628 -13.10 -15.79 -24.12
CA GLY A 628 -14.46 -16.14 -23.71
C GLY A 628 -15.08 -15.17 -22.68
N GLU A 629 -14.57 -13.96 -22.61
CA GLU A 629 -15.04 -12.89 -21.72
C GLU A 629 -15.58 -11.74 -22.56
N PRO A 630 -16.71 -11.14 -22.18
CA PRO A 630 -17.23 -9.97 -22.87
C PRO A 630 -16.52 -8.68 -22.42
N ASP A 631 -16.41 -7.73 -23.32
CA ASP A 631 -16.05 -6.36 -23.02
C ASP A 631 -17.21 -5.61 -22.31
N VAL A 632 -17.02 -4.31 -22.03
CA VAL A 632 -18.03 -3.45 -21.38
C VAL A 632 -19.30 -3.27 -22.23
N ARG A 633 -19.27 -3.61 -23.52
CA ARG A 633 -20.41 -3.56 -24.44
C ARG A 633 -21.08 -4.92 -24.64
N GLY A 634 -20.52 -5.98 -24.06
CA GLY A 634 -20.99 -7.35 -24.19
C GLY A 634 -20.47 -8.07 -25.44
N GLU A 635 -19.46 -7.51 -26.13
CA GLU A 635 -18.79 -8.15 -27.28
C GLU A 635 -17.68 -9.07 -26.77
N ASP A 636 -17.51 -10.25 -27.40
CA ASP A 636 -16.45 -11.19 -27.03
C ASP A 636 -15.07 -10.55 -27.24
N ILE A 637 -14.25 -10.59 -26.20
CA ILE A 637 -12.85 -10.13 -26.27
C ILE A 637 -12.03 -11.16 -27.04
N HIS A 638 -11.32 -10.71 -28.05
CA HIS A 638 -10.36 -11.49 -28.83
C HIS A 638 -8.99 -10.84 -28.79
N ASP A 639 -7.96 -11.67 -28.85
CA ASP A 639 -6.56 -11.22 -28.88
C ASP A 639 -5.76 -12.11 -29.83
N ASP A 640 -4.52 -11.74 -30.06
CA ASP A 640 -3.54 -12.58 -30.74
C ASP A 640 -3.12 -13.76 -29.82
N ASP A 641 -2.82 -14.91 -30.42
CA ASP A 641 -2.22 -16.00 -29.67
C ASP A 641 -0.75 -15.68 -29.34
N ALA A 642 -0.30 -16.10 -28.16
CA ALA A 642 1.06 -15.84 -27.71
C ALA A 642 1.80 -17.13 -27.34
N LEU A 643 3.13 -17.17 -27.62
CA LEU A 643 4.07 -18.18 -27.11
C LEU A 643 5.10 -17.49 -26.24
N LEU A 644 5.27 -17.97 -25.01
CA LEU A 644 6.31 -17.51 -24.08
C LEU A 644 7.29 -18.68 -23.85
N LEU A 645 8.55 -18.46 -24.14
CA LEU A 645 9.62 -19.44 -24.00
C LEU A 645 10.51 -19.02 -22.82
N PHE A 646 10.56 -19.84 -21.79
CA PHE A 646 11.33 -19.59 -20.57
C PHE A 646 12.54 -20.52 -20.52
N ASN A 647 13.72 -19.96 -20.28
CA ASN A 647 14.96 -20.68 -20.06
C ASN A 647 15.70 -20.13 -18.84
N ALA A 648 15.51 -20.72 -17.67
CA ALA A 648 16.27 -20.40 -16.45
C ALA A 648 17.53 -21.29 -16.27
N ASP A 649 17.87 -22.13 -17.28
CA ASP A 649 19.10 -22.91 -17.27
C ASP A 649 20.34 -22.03 -17.49
N THR A 650 21.49 -22.53 -17.05
CA THR A 650 22.81 -21.91 -17.23
C THR A 650 23.35 -22.06 -18.64
N THR A 651 22.69 -22.81 -19.51
CA THR A 651 23.02 -23.06 -20.91
C THR A 651 21.89 -22.60 -21.83
N GLU A 652 22.26 -22.26 -23.05
CA GLU A 652 21.28 -21.98 -24.12
C GLU A 652 20.42 -23.21 -24.41
N GLN A 653 19.14 -23.00 -24.69
CA GLN A 653 18.18 -24.04 -25.02
C GLN A 653 17.57 -23.81 -26.39
N THR A 654 17.46 -24.91 -27.15
CA THR A 654 16.78 -24.88 -28.45
C THR A 654 15.30 -25.24 -28.23
N PHE A 655 14.42 -24.33 -28.62
CA PHE A 655 12.99 -24.55 -28.64
C PHE A 655 12.51 -24.82 -30.06
N THR A 656 11.53 -25.69 -30.20
CA THR A 656 10.85 -25.96 -31.47
C THR A 656 9.49 -25.27 -31.45
N ILE A 657 9.13 -24.55 -32.54
CA ILE A 657 7.82 -23.93 -32.68
C ILE A 657 6.75 -25.03 -32.81
N PRO A 658 5.64 -24.95 -32.05
CA PRO A 658 4.60 -25.98 -32.04
C PRO A 658 3.92 -26.21 -33.40
N GLU A 659 3.13 -27.29 -33.49
CA GLU A 659 2.39 -27.68 -34.70
C GLU A 659 1.48 -26.56 -35.21
N ALA A 660 1.20 -26.60 -36.52
CA ALA A 660 0.39 -25.60 -37.23
C ALA A 660 -1.04 -25.39 -36.66
N LYS A 661 -1.57 -26.35 -35.90
CA LYS A 661 -2.86 -26.16 -35.20
C LYS A 661 -2.81 -25.01 -34.19
N TYR A 662 -1.65 -24.73 -33.57
CA TYR A 662 -1.46 -23.61 -32.61
C TYR A 662 -1.16 -22.27 -33.29
N GLY A 663 -0.69 -22.29 -34.55
CA GLY A 663 -0.41 -21.10 -35.34
C GLY A 663 0.44 -21.39 -36.55
N GLY A 664 0.08 -20.76 -37.67
CA GLY A 664 0.77 -20.97 -38.98
C GLY A 664 2.06 -20.19 -39.10
N ALA A 665 2.22 -19.07 -38.38
CA ALA A 665 3.41 -18.22 -38.40
C ALA A 665 3.48 -17.36 -37.14
N TRP A 666 4.69 -17.11 -36.65
CA TRP A 666 4.98 -16.39 -35.42
C TRP A 666 6.01 -15.29 -35.63
N VAL A 667 5.88 -14.19 -34.92
CA VAL A 667 6.83 -13.08 -34.90
C VAL A 667 7.39 -12.93 -33.50
N ASP A 668 8.68 -12.80 -33.41
CA ASP A 668 9.43 -12.50 -32.20
C ASP A 668 9.21 -11.02 -31.81
N VAL A 669 8.54 -10.78 -30.70
CA VAL A 669 8.20 -9.42 -30.25
C VAL A 669 9.00 -8.96 -29.04
N LEU A 670 9.57 -9.90 -28.28
CA LEU A 670 10.37 -9.61 -27.10
C LEU A 670 11.42 -10.70 -26.87
N ASP A 671 12.64 -10.29 -26.56
CA ASP A 671 13.74 -11.13 -26.10
C ASP A 671 14.50 -10.42 -24.99
N THR A 672 14.52 -11.00 -23.80
CA THR A 672 15.26 -10.44 -22.66
C THR A 672 16.77 -10.49 -22.84
N GLY A 673 17.26 -11.31 -23.79
CA GLY A 673 18.65 -11.35 -24.26
C GLY A 673 19.01 -10.22 -25.25
N ASN A 674 18.04 -9.39 -25.70
CA ASN A 674 18.18 -8.29 -26.67
C ASN A 674 18.47 -8.73 -28.12
N HIS A 675 17.89 -9.85 -28.56
CA HIS A 675 18.12 -10.38 -29.91
C HIS A 675 16.80 -10.49 -30.72
N VAL A 676 15.85 -9.57 -30.50
CA VAL A 676 14.60 -9.53 -31.27
C VAL A 676 14.91 -9.32 -32.75
N ASN A 677 14.35 -10.20 -33.60
CA ASN A 677 14.38 -10.02 -35.05
C ASN A 677 12.93 -9.88 -35.58
N PRO A 678 12.36 -8.68 -35.57
CA PRO A 678 10.97 -8.46 -35.94
C PRO A 678 10.69 -8.74 -37.44
N ASP A 679 11.72 -8.80 -38.28
CA ASP A 679 11.60 -9.07 -39.73
C ASP A 679 11.55 -10.56 -40.03
N ARG A 680 11.83 -11.42 -39.06
CA ARG A 680 11.81 -12.87 -39.21
C ARG A 680 10.50 -13.47 -38.73
N SER A 681 9.85 -14.21 -39.63
CA SER A 681 8.75 -15.09 -39.26
C SER A 681 9.27 -16.49 -38.98
N TYR A 682 8.68 -17.11 -37.97
CA TYR A 682 8.95 -18.48 -37.57
C TYR A 682 7.73 -19.35 -37.88
N TYR A 683 7.95 -20.55 -38.37
CA TYR A 683 6.92 -21.47 -38.79
C TYR A 683 6.93 -22.73 -37.92
N PRO A 684 5.85 -23.55 -37.93
CA PRO A 684 5.82 -24.84 -37.23
C PRO A 684 7.05 -25.70 -37.56
N ALA A 685 7.65 -26.30 -36.54
CA ALA A 685 8.90 -27.07 -36.56
C ALA A 685 10.21 -26.27 -36.80
N ASP A 686 10.13 -24.93 -36.97
CA ASP A 686 11.33 -24.10 -36.89
C ASP A 686 11.93 -24.16 -35.47
N THR A 687 13.24 -24.00 -35.40
CA THR A 687 13.93 -23.94 -34.12
C THR A 687 14.32 -22.52 -33.72
N VAL A 688 14.21 -22.23 -32.45
CA VAL A 688 14.56 -20.96 -31.81
C VAL A 688 15.58 -21.22 -30.72
N LEU A 689 16.69 -20.50 -30.74
CA LEU A 689 17.67 -20.53 -29.67
C LEU A 689 17.28 -19.49 -28.62
N VAL A 690 17.15 -19.91 -27.37
CA VAL A 690 16.90 -19.07 -26.20
C VAL A 690 18.15 -19.12 -25.32
N GLU A 691 18.77 -17.96 -25.11
CA GLU A 691 20.01 -17.89 -24.32
C GLU A 691 19.81 -18.37 -22.86
N ALA A 692 20.93 -18.65 -22.19
CA ALA A 692 20.92 -18.93 -20.76
C ALA A 692 20.26 -17.79 -19.97
N HIS A 693 19.45 -18.12 -18.98
CA HIS A 693 18.73 -17.15 -18.14
C HIS A 693 18.02 -16.07 -18.98
N SER A 694 17.19 -16.49 -19.95
CA SER A 694 16.43 -15.55 -20.78
C SER A 694 15.04 -16.09 -21.14
N MET A 695 14.19 -15.20 -21.62
CA MET A 695 12.91 -15.59 -22.19
C MET A 695 12.64 -14.83 -23.50
N ARG A 696 11.80 -15.44 -24.32
CA ARG A 696 11.33 -14.84 -25.58
C ARG A 696 9.82 -14.93 -25.68
N VAL A 697 9.22 -13.93 -26.32
CA VAL A 697 7.78 -13.84 -26.54
C VAL A 697 7.50 -13.74 -28.03
N PHE A 698 6.61 -14.58 -28.50
CA PHE A 698 6.16 -14.59 -29.87
C PHE A 698 4.66 -14.35 -29.93
N ILE A 699 4.21 -13.60 -30.93
CA ILE A 699 2.80 -13.39 -31.25
C ILE A 699 2.50 -14.02 -32.60
N ARG A 700 1.31 -14.63 -32.72
CA ARG A 700 0.84 -15.24 -33.95
C ARG A 700 0.55 -14.19 -35.02
N MET A 701 1.01 -14.42 -36.24
CA MET A 701 0.69 -13.56 -37.37
C MET A 701 -0.63 -13.93 -38.02
N ASP A 702 -1.70 -13.18 -37.74
CA ASP A 702 -2.88 -13.15 -38.59
C ASP A 702 -2.92 -11.83 -39.39
N GLY A 703 -2.49 -11.91 -40.55
CA GLY A 703 -2.36 -11.13 -41.78
C GLY A 703 -2.78 -9.66 -41.89
N ARG A 704 -3.44 -8.94 -40.98
CA ARG A 704 -3.86 -7.55 -41.20
C ARG A 704 -3.71 -6.58 -40.01
N MET A 705 -3.78 -7.01 -38.79
CA MET A 705 -3.80 -6.09 -37.64
C MET A 705 -2.40 -5.74 -37.11
N GLN A 706 -1.45 -6.63 -37.25
CA GLN A 706 -0.10 -6.55 -36.68
C GLN A 706 0.79 -5.48 -37.30
N ARG A 707 0.65 -5.15 -38.59
CA ARG A 707 1.47 -4.09 -39.21
C ARG A 707 1.19 -2.71 -38.61
N SER A 708 0.01 -2.49 -38.01
CA SER A 708 -0.37 -1.21 -37.43
C SER A 708 0.19 -1.02 -36.02
N ILE A 709 0.14 -2.07 -35.16
CA ILE A 709 0.60 -1.97 -33.75
C ILE A 709 2.13 -1.95 -33.70
N MET A 710 2.81 -2.83 -34.45
CA MET A 710 4.27 -2.85 -34.52
C MET A 710 4.83 -1.63 -35.25
N ALA A 711 4.11 -1.03 -36.20
CA ALA A 711 4.48 0.23 -36.84
C ALA A 711 4.31 1.39 -35.86
N GLN A 712 3.27 1.42 -35.01
CA GLN A 712 3.09 2.42 -33.97
C GLN A 712 4.16 2.32 -32.87
N ILE A 713 4.44 1.13 -32.37
CA ILE A 713 5.50 0.88 -31.37
C ILE A 713 6.86 1.28 -31.95
N ASN A 714 7.15 0.95 -33.22
CA ASN A 714 8.40 1.31 -33.88
C ASN A 714 8.46 2.79 -34.34
N GLU A 715 7.34 3.45 -34.65
CA GLU A 715 7.30 4.90 -34.94
C GLU A 715 7.49 5.71 -33.67
N ASP A 716 6.85 5.33 -32.58
CA ASP A 716 7.04 5.98 -31.30
C ASP A 716 8.45 5.78 -30.75
N SER A 717 9.08 4.61 -30.97
CA SER A 717 10.46 4.35 -30.56
C SER A 717 11.51 5.04 -31.43
N ARG A 718 11.20 5.39 -32.68
CA ARG A 718 12.12 6.13 -33.58
C ARG A 718 12.10 7.64 -33.36
N CYS A 719 11.06 8.17 -32.72
CA CYS A 719 10.87 9.62 -32.56
C CYS A 719 11.40 10.21 -31.28
N VAL A 720 11.89 9.40 -30.32
CA VAL A 720 12.32 9.93 -29.03
C VAL A 720 13.74 9.47 -28.73
N LYS A 721 14.74 10.24 -29.17
CA LYS A 721 15.91 10.42 -28.29
C LYS A 721 15.35 11.06 -27.02
N PRO A 722 15.55 10.47 -25.83
CA PRO A 722 15.08 11.10 -24.61
C PRO A 722 15.87 12.40 -24.42
N HIS A 723 15.31 13.50 -24.87
CA HIS A 723 15.70 14.79 -24.37
C HIS A 723 14.97 14.96 -23.04
N PHE A 724 15.58 14.52 -21.95
CA PHE A 724 15.30 15.00 -20.61
C PHE A 724 15.76 16.47 -20.44
N ALA A 725 15.99 17.20 -21.50
CA ALA A 725 16.08 18.63 -21.46
C ALA A 725 14.66 19.16 -21.68
N TYR A 726 13.96 19.45 -20.58
CA TYR A 726 12.83 20.35 -20.61
C TYR A 726 13.21 21.57 -21.46
N SER A 727 12.63 21.67 -22.65
CA SER A 727 12.74 22.87 -23.46
C SER A 727 11.66 23.83 -22.96
N PRO A 728 12.02 24.96 -22.33
CA PRO A 728 11.03 25.94 -21.86
C PRO A 728 10.14 26.49 -22.96
N ASP A 729 10.49 26.25 -24.24
CA ASP A 729 9.83 26.83 -25.40
C ASP A 729 8.79 25.91 -26.07
N SER A 730 8.66 24.63 -25.63
CA SER A 730 7.75 23.65 -26.25
C SER A 730 6.48 23.35 -25.45
N HIS A 731 6.37 23.86 -24.22
CA HIS A 731 5.14 23.80 -23.43
C HIS A 731 4.77 25.21 -22.93
N PRO A 732 3.46 25.50 -22.75
CA PRO A 732 3.08 26.74 -22.08
C PRO A 732 3.82 26.77 -20.74
N ARG A 733 4.54 27.85 -20.49
CA ARG A 733 5.29 28.06 -19.26
C ARG A 733 4.34 27.84 -18.08
N TYR A 734 4.51 26.73 -17.38
CA TYR A 734 3.84 26.52 -16.12
C TYR A 734 4.45 27.49 -15.12
N THR A 735 3.67 28.47 -14.71
CA THR A 735 3.90 29.20 -13.47
C THR A 735 2.93 28.65 -12.43
N PRO A 736 3.26 28.61 -11.14
CA PRO A 736 2.32 28.18 -10.10
C PRO A 736 0.94 28.86 -10.18
N THR A 737 0.91 30.09 -10.75
CA THR A 737 -0.31 30.88 -11.02
C THR A 737 -1.18 30.33 -12.16
N ASN A 738 -0.70 29.37 -12.98
CA ASN A 738 -1.48 28.77 -14.09
C ASN A 738 -2.01 27.37 -13.74
N ASN A 739 -1.68 26.81 -12.57
CA ASN A 739 -2.41 25.67 -12.02
C ASN A 739 -3.61 26.24 -11.25
N PRO A 740 -4.86 26.02 -11.72
CA PRO A 740 -6.05 26.55 -11.02
C PRO A 740 -6.09 26.14 -9.54
N ALA A 741 -5.56 24.96 -9.20
CA ALA A 741 -5.55 24.46 -7.84
C ALA A 741 -4.48 25.11 -6.93
N LEU A 742 -3.39 25.67 -7.50
CA LEU A 742 -2.34 26.34 -6.71
C LEU A 742 -2.45 27.87 -6.77
N GLY A 743 -3.08 28.43 -7.82
CA GLY A 743 -3.27 29.88 -8.01
C GLY A 743 -4.32 30.49 -7.09
N GLU A 744 -5.30 29.72 -6.64
CA GLU A 744 -6.37 30.20 -5.75
C GLU A 744 -5.93 30.33 -4.29
N ILE A 745 -4.88 29.63 -3.86
CA ILE A 745 -4.35 29.70 -2.47
C ILE A 745 -3.74 31.10 -2.18
N GLU A 746 -3.15 31.76 -3.16
CA GLU A 746 -2.61 33.11 -3.00
C GLU A 746 -3.67 34.22 -3.10
N GLN A 747 -4.78 34.02 -3.81
CA GLN A 747 -5.82 35.06 -3.97
C GLN A 747 -6.78 35.17 -2.80
N VAL A 748 -7.06 34.06 -2.09
CA VAL A 748 -7.96 34.07 -0.91
C VAL A 748 -7.36 34.84 0.28
N ALA A 749 -6.04 35.00 0.32
CA ALA A 749 -5.37 35.78 1.38
C ALA A 749 -5.40 37.29 1.15
N VAL A 750 -5.70 37.78 -0.05
CA VAL A 750 -5.64 39.20 -0.41
C VAL A 750 -7.02 39.88 -0.43
N ASP A 751 -8.12 39.15 -0.66
CA ASP A 751 -9.47 39.75 -0.82
C ASP A 751 -10.28 39.86 0.48
N ALA A 752 -9.76 39.39 1.61
CA ALA A 752 -10.46 39.50 2.90
C ALA A 752 -10.40 40.90 3.57
N SER A 753 -9.81 41.91 2.91
CA SER A 753 -9.61 43.25 3.50
C SER A 753 -10.42 44.40 2.92
N ALA A 754 -11.32 44.18 1.98
CA ALA A 754 -12.13 45.29 1.40
C ALA A 754 -13.53 44.81 0.95
N ALA A 755 -14.53 44.92 1.78
CA ALA A 755 -15.89 45.28 1.35
C ALA A 755 -16.73 45.79 2.53
N ASP A 756 -16.84 47.10 2.60
CA ASP A 756 -17.94 47.84 3.26
C ASP A 756 -19.19 47.76 2.40
N ALA A 757 -20.34 47.65 3.07
CA ALA A 757 -21.69 47.72 2.51
C ALA A 757 -22.00 49.14 1.94
N PRO A 758 -23.10 49.49 1.23
CA PRO A 758 -24.50 49.18 1.58
C PRO A 758 -25.55 49.11 0.45
N ASP A 759 -26.80 48.79 0.88
CA ASP A 759 -28.10 49.25 0.49
C ASP A 759 -28.76 48.74 -0.82
N GLY A 760 -29.97 48.18 -0.62
CA GLY A 760 -31.20 48.69 -1.19
C GLY A 760 -32.03 47.82 -2.12
N GLU A 761 -33.15 47.35 -1.57
CA GLU A 761 -34.49 47.25 -2.15
C GLU A 761 -34.82 46.38 -3.38
N GLY A 762 -35.83 45.52 -3.21
CA GLY A 762 -36.89 45.41 -4.17
C GLY A 762 -37.49 44.07 -4.55
N VAL A 763 -38.41 43.58 -3.78
CA VAL A 763 -39.72 42.96 -4.14
C VAL A 763 -39.85 42.05 -5.39
N GLY A 764 -40.45 40.87 -5.19
CA GLY A 764 -41.11 40.14 -6.27
C GLY A 764 -41.51 38.71 -5.93
N GLU A 765 -42.74 38.53 -5.52
CA GLU A 765 -43.48 37.30 -5.24
C GLU A 765 -43.57 36.33 -6.40
N GLY A 766 -43.72 35.04 -6.09
CA GLY A 766 -44.24 34.08 -7.05
C GLY A 766 -44.08 32.61 -6.65
N THR A 767 -44.95 32.10 -5.78
CA THR A 767 -45.28 30.68 -5.67
C THR A 767 -46.14 30.22 -6.84
N PRO A 768 -46.12 28.95 -7.25
CA PRO A 768 -47.25 28.11 -6.92
C PRO A 768 -46.93 26.67 -6.50
N SER A 769 -47.80 26.20 -5.62
CA SER A 769 -48.07 24.85 -5.17
C SER A 769 -48.66 23.93 -6.24
N CYS A 770 -48.52 22.62 -6.04
CA CYS A 770 -49.49 21.52 -6.27
C CYS A 770 -48.77 20.22 -5.84
N GLU A 771 -49.17 19.57 -4.80
CA GLU A 771 -50.25 18.65 -4.49
C GLU A 771 -50.16 17.29 -5.21
N ASP A 772 -50.05 16.26 -4.36
CA ASP A 772 -50.70 14.94 -4.31
C ASP A 772 -50.41 13.88 -5.39
N ASP A 773 -49.93 12.72 -4.93
CA ASP A 773 -50.71 11.49 -4.81
C ASP A 773 -49.93 10.28 -4.28
N VAL A 774 -50.46 9.70 -3.21
CA VAL A 774 -50.13 8.37 -2.67
C VAL A 774 -51.21 7.39 -3.14
N PRO A 775 -50.90 6.13 -3.40
CA PRO A 775 -51.75 5.11 -2.79
C PRO A 775 -51.00 4.00 -2.03
N ALA A 776 -51.57 3.69 -0.90
CA ALA A 776 -51.29 2.58 0.00
C ALA A 776 -51.91 1.25 -0.48
N GLY A 777 -51.39 0.17 0.09
CA GLY A 777 -52.02 -1.14 0.17
C GLY A 777 -51.01 -2.25 -0.08
N GLY A 778 -50.88 -3.28 0.69
CA GLY A 778 -51.59 -3.86 1.83
C GLY A 778 -50.79 -5.09 2.30
N ALA A 779 -50.95 -5.37 3.56
CA ALA A 779 -50.35 -6.49 4.27
C ALA A 779 -50.93 -7.86 3.87
N GLU A 780 -50.17 -8.91 3.98
CA GLU A 780 -50.64 -10.20 4.46
C GLU A 780 -49.56 -11.05 5.10
N SER A 781 -49.85 -11.55 6.25
CA SER A 781 -49.15 -12.45 7.14
C SER A 781 -49.35 -13.89 6.77
N ALA A 782 -48.38 -14.75 7.06
CA ALA A 782 -48.64 -16.16 7.39
C ALA A 782 -47.52 -16.78 8.28
N GLU A 783 -48.02 -17.38 9.33
CA GLU A 783 -47.35 -18.10 10.40
C GLU A 783 -46.76 -19.45 10.01
N GLY A 784 -45.76 -19.91 10.79
CA GLY A 784 -45.83 -21.27 11.39
C GLY A 784 -44.81 -22.29 10.91
N SER A 785 -43.85 -22.73 11.69
CA SER A 785 -43.92 -23.90 12.54
C SER A 785 -42.54 -24.36 13.03
N GLU A 786 -42.54 -24.80 14.26
CA GLU A 786 -41.51 -25.36 15.12
C GLU A 786 -40.93 -26.69 14.61
N GLY A 787 -39.72 -27.02 15.09
CA GLY A 787 -39.18 -28.37 15.04
C GLY A 787 -37.79 -28.46 15.71
N GLY A 788 -37.76 -28.88 16.96
CA GLY A 788 -36.59 -29.04 17.79
C GLY A 788 -35.87 -30.38 17.49
N GLY A 789 -34.64 -30.49 18.03
CA GLY A 789 -33.86 -31.74 18.02
C GLY A 789 -32.54 -31.57 18.78
N GLU A 790 -32.45 -32.27 19.84
CA GLU A 790 -31.50 -32.34 20.94
C GLU A 790 -30.03 -32.64 20.56
N ALA A 791 -29.14 -32.15 21.42
CA ALA A 791 -27.74 -32.62 21.58
C ALA A 791 -27.64 -34.02 22.16
N PRO A 792 -26.46 -34.67 22.14
CA PRO A 792 -25.86 -34.95 23.45
C PRO A 792 -24.35 -34.67 23.57
N ALA A 793 -24.04 -34.42 24.83
CA ALA A 793 -22.73 -34.19 25.43
C ALA A 793 -21.86 -35.48 25.53
N GLY A 794 -20.57 -35.28 25.71
CA GLY A 794 -19.63 -36.32 26.11
C GLY A 794 -18.21 -35.79 26.38
N ASP A 795 -17.93 -35.49 27.62
CA ASP A 795 -16.61 -35.32 28.25
C ASP A 795 -16.18 -36.71 28.80
N PRO A 796 -14.98 -36.99 29.30
CA PRO A 796 -13.84 -36.18 29.76
C PRO A 796 -12.43 -36.79 29.69
N THR A 797 -11.41 -36.01 30.18
CA THR A 797 -10.24 -36.38 30.99
C THR A 797 -8.91 -36.78 30.34
N GLY A 798 -7.83 -36.13 30.83
CA GLY A 798 -6.49 -36.66 30.90
C GLY A 798 -5.34 -35.67 30.91
N ASN A 799 -5.07 -35.09 32.09
CA ASN A 799 -3.75 -34.50 32.41
C ASN A 799 -2.81 -35.64 32.90
N PRO A 800 -1.49 -35.63 32.80
CA PRO A 800 -0.69 -35.00 33.84
C PRO A 800 0.67 -34.35 33.48
N GLU A 801 0.99 -33.30 34.21
CA GLU A 801 2.23 -32.92 34.93
C GLU A 801 3.61 -33.33 34.40
N GLY A 802 4.52 -32.31 34.44
CA GLY A 802 5.97 -32.54 34.44
C GLY A 802 6.80 -31.26 34.49
N ALA A 803 6.96 -30.72 35.71
CA ALA A 803 8.15 -30.10 36.34
C ALA A 803 9.05 -29.07 35.65
N ALA A 804 9.25 -27.99 36.40
CA ALA A 804 10.13 -26.84 36.30
C ALA A 804 11.64 -27.17 36.27
N GLU A 805 12.38 -26.23 35.68
CA GLU A 805 13.69 -25.81 36.21
C GLU A 805 13.87 -24.31 35.95
N GLU A 806 14.15 -23.60 37.04
CA GLU A 806 14.51 -22.19 37.10
C GLU A 806 15.93 -21.98 36.58
N GLY A 807 16.17 -20.87 35.87
CA GLY A 807 17.48 -20.37 35.52
C GLY A 807 17.46 -18.87 35.32
N ASP A 808 17.97 -18.19 36.34
CA ASP A 808 18.25 -16.73 36.34
C ASP A 808 19.06 -16.30 35.11
N ALA A 809 18.63 -15.30 34.43
CA ALA A 809 19.49 -14.50 33.57
C ALA A 809 19.05 -13.03 33.59
N ALA A 810 20.01 -12.21 33.88
CA ALA A 810 19.96 -10.78 34.13
C ALA A 810 19.35 -9.94 33.02
N ASP A 811 18.70 -8.86 33.44
CA ASP A 811 18.16 -7.75 32.66
C ASP A 811 19.17 -7.16 31.66
N ALA A 812 18.92 -7.41 30.39
CA ALA A 812 19.41 -6.55 29.31
C ALA A 812 18.18 -5.93 28.65
N VAL A 813 18.06 -4.61 28.75
CA VAL A 813 17.04 -3.81 28.07
C VAL A 813 17.22 -4.01 26.57
N PRO A 814 16.24 -4.63 25.84
CA PRO A 814 16.34 -4.71 24.41
C PRO A 814 16.00 -3.34 23.80
N ALA A 815 16.92 -2.78 23.03
CA ALA A 815 16.64 -1.70 22.14
C ALA A 815 15.51 -2.12 21.19
N LEU A 816 14.41 -1.36 21.22
CA LEU A 816 13.29 -1.52 20.27
C LEU A 816 13.78 -1.18 18.88
N SER A 817 14.12 -2.17 18.08
CA SER A 817 14.23 -1.99 16.66
C SER A 817 12.82 -2.07 16.06
N LEU A 818 12.42 -1.09 15.29
CA LEU A 818 11.30 -1.17 14.35
C LEU A 818 11.71 -2.17 13.26
N ILE A 819 11.49 -3.44 13.53
CA ILE A 819 11.70 -4.49 12.53
C ILE A 819 10.39 -4.56 11.74
N HIS A 820 10.39 -3.99 10.55
CA HIS A 820 9.46 -4.43 9.54
C HIS A 820 9.92 -5.84 9.14
N ILE A 821 9.20 -6.85 9.64
CA ILE A 821 9.56 -8.25 9.39
C ILE A 821 8.91 -8.63 8.07
N SER A 822 9.73 -8.69 7.03
CA SER A 822 9.39 -9.46 5.85
C SER A 822 9.20 -10.91 6.28
N GLU A 823 8.06 -11.49 6.00
CA GLU A 823 7.60 -12.87 6.23
C GLU A 823 8.32 -13.71 7.30
N PRO A 824 7.58 -14.34 8.23
CA PRO A 824 8.20 -15.32 9.13
C PRO A 824 8.81 -16.47 8.31
N THR A 825 10.11 -16.62 8.40
CA THR A 825 10.84 -17.76 7.85
C THR A 825 10.15 -19.05 8.26
N ARG A 826 9.75 -19.87 7.28
CA ARG A 826 9.25 -21.22 7.53
C ARG A 826 10.22 -21.94 8.45
N GLN A 827 9.83 -22.18 9.69
CA GLN A 827 10.38 -23.31 10.44
C GLN A 827 9.96 -24.58 9.68
N ALA A 828 10.94 -25.30 9.21
CA ALA A 828 10.74 -26.55 8.49
C ALA A 828 9.85 -27.48 9.31
N GLU A 829 8.69 -27.81 8.80
CA GLU A 829 8.03 -29.06 9.16
C GLU A 829 8.86 -30.20 8.59
N ILE A 830 9.74 -30.76 9.46
CA ILE A 830 10.27 -32.10 9.30
C ILE A 830 9.70 -32.91 10.46
N SER A 831 8.66 -33.65 10.19
CA SER A 831 8.42 -34.99 10.75
C SER A 831 7.38 -35.73 9.92
#